data_a8d4219c50680b26a49346b2aebcbd40
#
_entry.id   a8d4219c50680b26a49346b2aebcbd40
#
_cell.length_a   1.000
_cell.length_b   1.000
_cell.length_c   1.000
_cell.angle_alpha   90.00
_cell.angle_beta   90.00
_cell.angle_gamma   90.00
#
_symmetry.space_group_name_H-M   'P 1'
#
loop_
_entity.id
_entity.type
_entity.pdbx_description
1 polymer ?
#
loop_
_entity_poly.entity_id
_entity_poly.type
_entity_poly.pdbx_seq_one_letter_code
_entity_poly.pdbx_strand_id
1 'polypeptide(L)'
;MSYIDALYKKDEDKIYVVERDPKKGRVFVEYDARYVFYYEDARGKHRSMTGVPLQRVQCATQKEFIKEQRIRSNKTLYEHDINPVFRCLEENYLGKETPKLNTMFFDIEVDFDPERGYASTDDPFMPVTAISCYMSWTDQLVTLAVPPKTISMQDAKVLTERFPNCMLFEKEKDMLDAFLELVEDADILSGWNSEGYDIPYTVGRIQKVLSSDDTRRLCFWGQKPRKRIFEKYGREQLSFDLVGRVHLDLLELYRKYTYEERHSFRLDAIGEHELDEKKTVYEGSLDALYKNDFGLFIEYNRQDTALLAKLEKKLKFIELANEIAHQNTVLLQTTMGAVAVTEQAIVNETHRRGMIVPGRKYRDKNTPPVSAAGAYVATPQKGIHNWIGSIDINSLYPSVIRALNMGPETIIGQIRPVITSAEVNRALHQKKSFASAWDSQFGSWEYVAVMNKEKGTELVVDWEDGTSVRMSAAQLYDVVFEGNNKWMLSANGTLFTYEYEAIIPGLLKRWYEERQEMQRKMRECGDNEIEREYWDKRQLVKKINLNSLYGAILNPGCRFFDLRIGQSVTLSGRCITKHMASKVNEIVAGKYDHKGESIVYGDTDSVYFSAYKVLEKEIKDGLIPWTKDSVVGLYDKIADEVNGSFKSFMTKAFHTPSSKGEVIAAGRELVASKGLFITKKRYALLYYDKEGERADVEGKDGKMKAMGLDLKRSDTPVFVQDFLSEVLYMVLQGKDEKIVLDRISEFRAEFKAMPGWEKGSPKRANNMTKYQAAEAAKGRANMPGHVRASMNWNRCRDMYGDKY
;
A
#
# COMPACT_ATOMS: atom_id res chain seq x y z
N MET A 1 -13.74 -16.21 -21.42
CA MET A 1 -12.32 -15.96 -21.81
C MET A 1 -11.89 -14.62 -21.30
N SER A 2 -10.74 -14.56 -20.67
CA SER A 2 -10.12 -13.29 -20.28
C SER A 2 -8.60 -13.38 -20.39
N TYR A 3 -7.92 -12.21 -20.40
CA TYR A 3 -6.50 -12.13 -20.70
C TYR A 3 -5.63 -12.60 -19.53
N ILE A 4 -4.42 -13.07 -19.86
CA ILE A 4 -3.31 -13.32 -18.92
C ILE A 4 -2.34 -12.15 -19.01
N ASP A 5 -1.87 -11.86 -20.24
CA ASP A 5 -0.92 -10.77 -20.55
C ASP A 5 -1.12 -10.30 -22.00
N ALA A 6 -0.51 -9.17 -22.33
CA ALA A 6 -0.58 -8.62 -23.67
C ALA A 6 0.75 -7.98 -24.11
N LEU A 7 1.09 -8.15 -25.39
CA LEU A 7 2.28 -7.60 -26.02
C LEU A 7 1.90 -6.64 -27.16
N TYR A 8 2.32 -5.39 -27.07
CA TYR A 8 2.23 -4.46 -28.17
C TYR A 8 3.50 -4.51 -29.06
N LYS A 9 3.34 -4.92 -30.33
CA LYS A 9 4.36 -4.88 -31.36
C LYS A 9 4.17 -3.66 -32.25
N LYS A 10 4.99 -2.66 -32.04
CA LYS A 10 4.91 -1.36 -32.71
C LYS A 10 5.15 -1.41 -34.20
N ASP A 11 6.02 -2.29 -34.66
CA ASP A 11 6.41 -2.51 -36.06
C ASP A 11 5.32 -3.20 -36.87
N GLU A 12 4.44 -3.92 -36.21
CA GLU A 12 3.30 -4.64 -36.81
C GLU A 12 1.97 -3.90 -36.61
N ASP A 13 1.93 -2.84 -35.81
CA ASP A 13 0.72 -2.15 -35.36
C ASP A 13 -0.33 -3.09 -34.72
N LYS A 14 0.17 -4.15 -34.02
CA LYS A 14 -0.64 -5.23 -33.45
C LYS A 14 -0.49 -5.33 -31.94
N ILE A 15 -1.56 -5.81 -31.31
CA ILE A 15 -1.58 -6.21 -29.89
C ILE A 15 -1.87 -7.71 -29.83
N TYR A 16 -0.90 -8.46 -29.35
CA TYR A 16 -1.00 -9.88 -29.09
C TYR A 16 -1.46 -10.08 -27.66
N VAL A 17 -2.55 -10.82 -27.47
CA VAL A 17 -3.11 -11.12 -26.15
C VAL A 17 -3.08 -12.63 -25.95
N VAL A 18 -2.61 -13.07 -24.80
CA VAL A 18 -2.80 -14.44 -24.35
C VAL A 18 -3.96 -14.50 -23.38
N GLU A 19 -4.91 -15.36 -23.67
CA GLU A 19 -6.14 -15.57 -22.90
C GLU A 19 -6.14 -16.94 -22.22
N ARG A 20 -6.90 -17.06 -21.13
CA ARG A 20 -7.26 -18.34 -20.52
C ARG A 20 -8.75 -18.62 -20.76
N ASP A 21 -9.03 -19.71 -21.48
CA ASP A 21 -10.37 -20.26 -21.66
C ASP A 21 -10.57 -21.45 -20.73
N PRO A 22 -11.69 -21.55 -20.00
CA PRO A 22 -11.93 -22.67 -19.07
C PRO A 22 -11.94 -24.05 -19.74
N LYS A 23 -12.28 -24.12 -21.05
CA LYS A 23 -12.40 -25.38 -21.79
C LYS A 23 -11.21 -25.66 -22.72
N LYS A 24 -10.68 -24.60 -23.38
CA LYS A 24 -9.63 -24.73 -24.38
C LYS A 24 -8.22 -24.52 -23.80
N GLY A 25 -8.13 -24.11 -22.54
CA GLY A 25 -6.86 -23.74 -21.92
C GLY A 25 -6.35 -22.38 -22.42
N ARG A 26 -5.08 -22.29 -22.77
CA ARG A 26 -4.45 -21.06 -23.27
C ARG A 26 -4.79 -20.80 -24.73
N VAL A 27 -5.18 -19.58 -25.06
CA VAL A 27 -5.53 -19.14 -26.42
C VAL A 27 -4.77 -17.88 -26.74
N PHE A 28 -4.23 -17.77 -27.95
CA PHE A 28 -3.53 -16.59 -28.43
C PHE A 28 -4.42 -15.83 -29.42
N VAL A 29 -4.64 -14.55 -29.15
CA VAL A 29 -5.52 -13.67 -29.93
C VAL A 29 -4.73 -12.45 -30.39
N GLU A 30 -5.10 -11.91 -31.54
CA GLU A 30 -4.47 -10.75 -32.15
C GLU A 30 -5.51 -9.66 -32.38
N TYR A 31 -5.15 -8.42 -32.01
CA TYR A 31 -5.95 -7.23 -32.23
C TYR A 31 -5.14 -6.16 -32.99
N ASP A 32 -5.81 -5.36 -33.80
CA ASP A 32 -5.21 -4.16 -34.36
C ASP A 32 -5.02 -3.10 -33.27
N ALA A 33 -3.84 -2.49 -33.22
CA ALA A 33 -3.60 -1.40 -32.32
C ALA A 33 -4.41 -0.17 -32.74
N ARG A 34 -5.16 0.39 -31.80
CA ARG A 34 -6.02 1.56 -32.06
C ARG A 34 -5.30 2.84 -31.68
N TYR A 35 -5.07 3.70 -32.67
CA TYR A 35 -4.42 4.99 -32.53
C TYR A 35 -5.44 6.11 -32.64
N VAL A 36 -5.94 6.55 -31.49
CA VAL A 36 -6.95 7.62 -31.41
C VAL A 36 -6.47 8.68 -30.44
N PHE A 37 -6.61 9.93 -30.82
CA PHE A 37 -6.46 11.08 -29.95
C PHE A 37 -7.46 12.16 -30.33
N TYR A 38 -7.59 13.18 -29.47
CA TYR A 38 -8.50 14.27 -29.68
C TYR A 38 -7.77 15.61 -29.51
N TYR A 39 -8.29 16.67 -30.12
CA TYR A 39 -7.81 18.04 -29.95
C TYR A 39 -8.98 19.03 -29.87
N GLU A 40 -8.73 20.18 -29.26
CA GLU A 40 -9.75 21.21 -29.06
C GLU A 40 -10.21 21.83 -30.40
N ASP A 41 -11.49 21.78 -30.64
CA ASP A 41 -12.15 22.38 -31.81
C ASP A 41 -13.60 22.73 -31.45
N ALA A 42 -13.99 23.97 -31.66
CA ALA A 42 -15.33 24.46 -31.35
C ALA A 42 -16.46 23.67 -32.05
N ARG A 43 -16.16 23.03 -33.19
CA ARG A 43 -17.10 22.19 -33.96
C ARG A 43 -16.99 20.70 -33.56
N GLY A 44 -16.14 20.38 -32.58
CA GLY A 44 -15.93 19.00 -32.14
C GLY A 44 -17.20 18.36 -31.60
N LYS A 45 -17.41 17.09 -31.99
CA LYS A 45 -18.57 16.30 -31.57
C LYS A 45 -18.40 15.61 -30.23
N HIS A 46 -17.15 15.46 -29.78
CA HIS A 46 -16.81 14.83 -28.48
C HIS A 46 -16.64 15.89 -27.40
N ARG A 47 -16.68 15.47 -26.14
CA ARG A 47 -16.50 16.37 -24.99
C ARG A 47 -15.41 15.84 -24.08
N SER A 48 -14.51 16.71 -23.64
CA SER A 48 -13.61 16.39 -22.55
C SER A 48 -14.39 16.26 -21.24
N MET A 49 -13.75 15.69 -20.21
CA MET A 49 -14.34 15.67 -18.87
C MET A 49 -14.66 17.07 -18.31
N THR A 50 -13.99 18.11 -18.79
CA THR A 50 -14.25 19.51 -18.45
C THR A 50 -15.24 20.21 -19.41
N GLY A 51 -15.90 19.45 -20.30
CA GLY A 51 -16.91 19.98 -21.22
C GLY A 51 -16.36 20.62 -22.51
N VAL A 52 -15.03 20.71 -22.68
CA VAL A 52 -14.39 21.28 -23.89
C VAL A 52 -14.77 20.47 -25.13
N PRO A 53 -15.23 21.11 -26.25
CA PRO A 53 -15.54 20.40 -27.48
C PRO A 53 -14.27 19.91 -28.17
N LEU A 54 -14.28 18.64 -28.59
CA LEU A 54 -13.11 17.92 -29.11
C LEU A 54 -13.41 17.29 -30.49
N GLN A 55 -12.45 17.41 -31.39
CA GLN A 55 -12.43 16.70 -32.67
C GLN A 55 -11.55 15.44 -32.53
N ARG A 56 -12.10 14.30 -33.01
CA ARG A 56 -11.41 13.00 -33.02
C ARG A 56 -10.50 12.87 -34.22
N VAL A 57 -9.30 12.32 -33.99
CA VAL A 57 -8.37 11.84 -35.02
C VAL A 57 -8.12 10.35 -34.79
N GLN A 58 -8.32 9.57 -35.84
CA GLN A 58 -8.03 8.13 -35.84
C GLN A 58 -7.00 7.84 -36.92
N CYS A 59 -5.95 7.11 -36.59
CA CYS A 59 -4.86 6.75 -37.49
C CYS A 59 -4.79 5.23 -37.62
N ALA A 60 -4.35 4.76 -38.78
CA ALA A 60 -4.22 3.34 -39.08
C ALA A 60 -2.91 2.75 -38.48
N THR A 61 -1.85 3.57 -38.41
CA THR A 61 -0.52 3.15 -37.98
C THR A 61 0.06 4.08 -36.92
N GLN A 62 1.01 3.57 -36.14
CA GLN A 62 1.74 4.38 -35.16
C GLN A 62 2.50 5.54 -35.83
N LYS A 63 3.06 5.30 -37.03
CA LYS A 63 3.80 6.33 -37.79
C LYS A 63 2.89 7.50 -38.15
N GLU A 64 1.70 7.21 -38.61
CA GLU A 64 0.65 8.22 -38.90
C GLU A 64 0.24 8.95 -37.64
N PHE A 65 0.00 8.23 -36.55
CA PHE A 65 -0.40 8.77 -35.25
C PHE A 65 0.63 9.81 -34.74
N ILE A 66 1.91 9.51 -34.79
CA ILE A 66 2.98 10.43 -34.39
C ILE A 66 3.00 11.67 -35.33
N LYS A 67 2.82 11.46 -36.62
CA LYS A 67 2.78 12.55 -37.63
C LYS A 67 1.61 13.50 -37.34
N GLU A 68 0.40 12.95 -37.10
CA GLU A 68 -0.81 13.72 -36.85
C GLU A 68 -0.74 14.52 -35.54
N GLN A 69 -0.09 13.97 -34.49
CA GLN A 69 0.18 14.70 -33.27
C GLN A 69 1.14 15.89 -33.48
N ARG A 70 2.20 15.70 -34.29
CA ARG A 70 3.14 16.77 -34.60
C ARG A 70 2.48 17.92 -35.37
N ILE A 71 1.62 17.59 -36.32
CA ILE A 71 0.86 18.60 -37.10
C ILE A 71 0.01 19.46 -36.16
N ARG A 72 -0.48 18.89 -35.04
CA ARG A 72 -1.34 19.58 -34.06
C ARG A 72 -0.62 19.95 -32.76
N SER A 73 0.70 20.03 -32.76
CA SER A 73 1.51 20.36 -31.59
C SER A 73 1.22 21.71 -30.94
N ASN A 74 0.58 22.62 -31.67
CA ASN A 74 0.13 23.93 -31.20
C ASN A 74 -1.25 23.89 -30.52
N LYS A 75 -1.91 22.71 -30.44
CA LYS A 75 -3.20 22.49 -29.79
C LYS A 75 -3.06 21.62 -28.55
N THR A 76 -3.99 21.77 -27.62
CA THR A 76 -4.10 20.84 -26.49
C THR A 76 -4.59 19.49 -27.01
N LEU A 77 -3.81 18.43 -26.75
CA LEU A 77 -4.13 17.08 -27.17
C LEU A 77 -4.66 16.26 -25.98
N TYR A 78 -5.65 15.43 -26.25
CA TYR A 78 -6.31 14.55 -25.29
C TYR A 78 -6.11 13.09 -25.70
N GLU A 79 -5.90 12.21 -24.74
CA GLU A 79 -5.69 10.76 -24.93
C GLU A 79 -4.56 10.36 -25.89
N HIS A 80 -3.69 11.27 -26.22
CA HIS A 80 -2.58 11.05 -27.16
C HIS A 80 -1.48 10.15 -26.59
N ASP A 81 -1.52 9.88 -25.32
CA ASP A 81 -0.53 9.15 -24.52
C ASP A 81 -1.11 7.90 -23.82
N ILE A 82 -2.35 7.52 -24.13
CA ILE A 82 -2.93 6.27 -23.62
C ILE A 82 -2.20 5.08 -24.26
N ASN A 83 -1.78 4.13 -23.41
CA ASN A 83 -1.13 2.90 -23.87
C ASN A 83 -2.12 2.08 -24.71
N PRO A 84 -1.78 1.72 -25.96
CA PRO A 84 -2.64 0.92 -26.84
C PRO A 84 -3.08 -0.41 -26.22
N VAL A 85 -2.24 -1.03 -25.36
CA VAL A 85 -2.62 -2.25 -24.62
C VAL A 85 -3.82 -1.99 -23.72
N PHE A 86 -3.78 -0.93 -22.90
CA PHE A 86 -4.88 -0.64 -21.97
C PHE A 86 -6.16 -0.27 -22.69
N ARG A 87 -6.07 0.43 -23.83
CA ARG A 87 -7.22 0.69 -24.70
C ARG A 87 -7.81 -0.62 -25.25
N CYS A 88 -6.97 -1.53 -25.71
CA CYS A 88 -7.39 -2.85 -26.18
C CYS A 88 -8.06 -3.67 -25.05
N LEU A 89 -7.47 -3.65 -23.86
CA LEU A 89 -8.03 -4.37 -22.70
C LEU A 89 -9.39 -3.80 -22.27
N GLU A 90 -9.52 -2.48 -22.23
CA GLU A 90 -10.79 -1.81 -21.93
C GLU A 90 -11.88 -2.18 -22.94
N GLU A 91 -11.59 -2.05 -24.24
CA GLU A 91 -12.57 -2.30 -25.31
C GLU A 91 -13.03 -3.76 -25.38
N ASN A 92 -12.15 -4.72 -25.06
CA ASN A 92 -12.45 -6.13 -25.30
C ASN A 92 -12.73 -6.93 -24.03
N TYR A 93 -12.28 -6.46 -22.85
CA TYR A 93 -12.32 -7.25 -21.62
C TYR A 93 -13.00 -6.57 -20.43
N LEU A 94 -13.36 -5.29 -20.52
CA LEU A 94 -14.07 -4.61 -19.44
C LEU A 94 -15.39 -5.34 -19.10
N GLY A 95 -15.55 -5.69 -17.83
CA GLY A 95 -16.73 -6.40 -17.32
C GLY A 95 -16.75 -7.91 -17.58
N LYS A 96 -15.71 -8.48 -18.17
CA LYS A 96 -15.56 -9.95 -18.28
C LYS A 96 -15.13 -10.56 -16.94
N GLU A 97 -15.46 -11.82 -16.73
CA GLU A 97 -15.07 -12.55 -15.54
C GLU A 97 -13.55 -12.78 -15.48
N THR A 98 -12.99 -12.71 -14.28
CA THR A 98 -11.60 -12.98 -14.00
C THR A 98 -11.31 -14.48 -14.21
N PRO A 99 -10.29 -14.85 -15.01
CA PRO A 99 -9.98 -16.25 -15.27
C PRO A 99 -9.23 -16.87 -14.09
N LYS A 100 -9.40 -18.18 -13.90
CA LYS A 100 -8.50 -18.95 -13.04
C LYS A 100 -7.21 -19.22 -13.81
N LEU A 101 -6.08 -18.76 -13.28
CA LEU A 101 -4.76 -18.87 -13.90
C LEU A 101 -3.96 -20.05 -13.34
N ASN A 102 -3.14 -20.67 -14.19
CA ASN A 102 -2.18 -21.68 -13.78
C ASN A 102 -0.97 -21.03 -13.12
N THR A 103 -0.85 -21.13 -11.80
CA THR A 103 0.28 -20.58 -11.04
C THR A 103 1.25 -21.69 -10.69
N MET A 104 2.52 -21.50 -11.01
CA MET A 104 3.62 -22.34 -10.56
C MET A 104 4.46 -21.58 -9.54
N PHE A 105 4.53 -22.12 -8.33
CA PHE A 105 5.47 -21.69 -7.31
C PHE A 105 6.75 -22.45 -7.46
N PHE A 106 7.88 -21.80 -7.37
CA PHE A 106 9.17 -22.45 -7.47
C PHE A 106 10.22 -21.81 -6.58
N ASP A 107 11.19 -22.61 -6.20
CA ASP A 107 12.34 -22.22 -5.40
C ASP A 107 13.57 -22.97 -5.90
N ILE A 108 14.72 -22.29 -5.98
CA ILE A 108 15.96 -22.85 -6.47
C ILE A 108 17.02 -22.91 -5.38
N GLU A 109 17.81 -23.98 -5.41
CA GLU A 109 19.02 -24.08 -4.59
C GLU A 109 20.26 -24.09 -5.49
N VAL A 110 21.29 -23.41 -5.03
CA VAL A 110 22.52 -23.17 -5.78
C VAL A 110 23.72 -23.66 -4.99
N ASP A 111 24.67 -24.30 -5.67
CA ASP A 111 25.91 -24.75 -5.05
C ASP A 111 26.80 -23.58 -4.61
N PHE A 112 27.76 -23.85 -3.76
CA PHE A 112 28.65 -22.85 -3.14
C PHE A 112 30.11 -23.13 -3.47
N ASP A 113 30.87 -22.11 -3.82
CA ASP A 113 32.30 -22.16 -4.06
C ASP A 113 33.05 -21.60 -2.84
N PRO A 114 33.87 -22.40 -2.14
CA PRO A 114 34.60 -21.94 -0.97
C PRO A 114 35.58 -20.80 -1.23
N GLU A 115 36.13 -20.70 -2.46
CA GLU A 115 37.10 -19.66 -2.81
C GLU A 115 36.41 -18.35 -3.30
N ARG A 116 35.37 -18.47 -4.13
CA ARG A 116 34.65 -17.34 -4.74
C ARG A 116 33.46 -16.89 -3.92
N GLY A 117 32.94 -17.70 -3.02
CA GLY A 117 31.73 -17.42 -2.25
C GLY A 117 30.44 -17.73 -3.01
N TYR A 118 29.35 -17.11 -2.56
CA TYR A 118 28.04 -17.26 -3.21
C TYR A 118 28.00 -16.54 -4.56
N ALA A 119 27.49 -17.23 -5.57
CA ALA A 119 27.23 -16.62 -6.88
C ALA A 119 26.13 -15.56 -6.80
N SER A 120 26.28 -14.50 -7.61
CA SER A 120 25.28 -13.43 -7.72
C SER A 120 24.43 -13.60 -8.97
N THR A 121 23.34 -12.86 -9.04
CA THR A 121 22.47 -12.83 -10.23
C THR A 121 23.15 -12.20 -11.44
N ASP A 122 24.15 -11.33 -11.24
CA ASP A 122 24.93 -10.71 -12.32
C ASP A 122 26.00 -11.65 -12.85
N ASP A 123 26.53 -12.56 -12.01
CA ASP A 123 27.47 -13.62 -12.40
C ASP A 123 27.02 -14.96 -11.79
N PRO A 124 26.09 -15.67 -12.44
CA PRO A 124 25.59 -16.96 -11.96
C PRO A 124 26.58 -18.08 -12.36
N PHE A 125 27.77 -18.11 -11.73
CA PHE A 125 28.82 -19.08 -12.04
C PHE A 125 28.59 -20.46 -11.43
N MET A 126 27.85 -20.54 -10.31
CA MET A 126 27.57 -21.82 -9.67
C MET A 126 26.35 -22.52 -10.26
N PRO A 127 26.35 -23.88 -10.34
CA PRO A 127 25.20 -24.62 -10.84
C PRO A 127 24.01 -24.55 -9.90
N VAL A 128 22.80 -24.60 -10.47
CA VAL A 128 21.59 -24.90 -9.73
C VAL A 128 21.60 -26.40 -9.40
N THR A 129 21.36 -26.72 -8.14
CA THR A 129 21.42 -28.12 -7.62
C THR A 129 20.05 -28.72 -7.39
N ALA A 130 19.03 -27.91 -7.10
CA ALA A 130 17.64 -28.34 -7.01
C ALA A 130 16.68 -27.22 -7.45
N ILE A 131 15.56 -27.63 -8.01
CA ILE A 131 14.40 -26.77 -8.33
C ILE A 131 13.16 -27.52 -7.88
N SER A 132 12.46 -27.00 -6.87
CA SER A 132 11.13 -27.50 -6.51
C SER A 132 10.05 -26.62 -7.13
N CYS A 133 9.03 -27.25 -7.72
CA CYS A 133 7.92 -26.60 -8.42
C CYS A 133 6.59 -27.12 -7.88
N TYR A 134 5.73 -26.27 -7.38
CA TYR A 134 4.35 -26.61 -7.09
C TYR A 134 3.44 -26.04 -8.17
N MET A 135 2.67 -26.89 -8.79
CA MET A 135 1.75 -26.58 -9.90
C MET A 135 0.30 -26.53 -9.39
N SER A 136 -0.30 -25.34 -9.34
CA SER A 136 -1.65 -25.14 -8.78
C SER A 136 -2.76 -25.85 -9.58
N TRP A 137 -2.56 -26.14 -10.86
CA TRP A 137 -3.55 -26.77 -11.74
C TRP A 137 -3.59 -28.30 -11.66
N THR A 138 -2.55 -28.91 -11.14
CA THR A 138 -2.47 -30.36 -10.89
C THR A 138 -2.41 -30.70 -9.41
N ASP A 139 -2.25 -29.70 -8.54
CA ASP A 139 -2.03 -29.86 -7.09
C ASP A 139 -0.82 -30.78 -6.78
N GLN A 140 0.26 -30.65 -7.57
CA GLN A 140 1.45 -31.47 -7.44
C GLN A 140 2.70 -30.66 -7.17
N LEU A 141 3.54 -31.20 -6.27
CA LEU A 141 4.89 -30.73 -5.99
C LEU A 141 5.90 -31.66 -6.69
N VAL A 142 6.62 -31.11 -7.65
CA VAL A 142 7.69 -31.77 -8.41
C VAL A 142 9.02 -31.19 -7.99
N THR A 143 10.04 -32.05 -7.81
CA THR A 143 11.42 -31.61 -7.55
C THR A 143 12.35 -32.16 -8.60
N LEU A 144 13.15 -31.29 -9.17
CA LEU A 144 14.21 -31.60 -10.11
C LEU A 144 15.54 -31.36 -9.40
N ALA A 145 16.46 -32.33 -9.38
CA ALA A 145 17.71 -32.17 -8.66
C ALA A 145 18.88 -32.87 -9.33
N VAL A 146 20.07 -32.32 -9.11
CA VAL A 146 21.36 -32.92 -9.47
C VAL A 146 22.04 -33.33 -8.16
N PRO A 147 22.31 -34.62 -7.95
CA PRO A 147 22.99 -35.08 -6.75
C PRO A 147 24.44 -34.57 -6.67
N PRO A 148 24.97 -34.39 -5.45
CA PRO A 148 26.39 -34.04 -5.29
C PRO A 148 27.30 -35.17 -5.79
N LYS A 149 28.46 -34.83 -6.32
CA LYS A 149 29.43 -35.80 -6.86
C LYS A 149 29.99 -36.78 -5.79
N THR A 150 29.68 -36.56 -4.53
CA THR A 150 30.12 -37.39 -3.39
C THR A 150 29.27 -38.64 -3.22
N ILE A 151 28.09 -38.74 -3.84
CA ILE A 151 27.19 -39.90 -3.76
C ILE A 151 26.89 -40.43 -5.15
N SER A 152 26.61 -41.74 -5.23
CA SER A 152 26.19 -42.33 -6.51
C SER A 152 24.73 -41.95 -6.85
N MET A 153 24.37 -42.04 -8.14
CA MET A 153 22.98 -41.84 -8.59
C MET A 153 22.04 -42.86 -7.93
N GLN A 154 22.51 -44.07 -7.65
CA GLN A 154 21.70 -45.10 -6.99
C GLN A 154 21.43 -44.74 -5.53
N ASP A 155 22.46 -44.29 -4.79
CA ASP A 155 22.26 -43.83 -3.41
C ASP A 155 21.38 -42.62 -3.34
N ALA A 156 21.54 -41.66 -4.27
CA ALA A 156 20.66 -40.49 -4.37
C ALA A 156 19.19 -40.91 -4.59
N LYS A 157 18.91 -41.90 -5.43
CA LYS A 157 17.57 -42.44 -5.63
C LYS A 157 16.96 -43.00 -4.36
N VAL A 158 17.76 -43.79 -3.59
CA VAL A 158 17.32 -44.35 -2.30
C VAL A 158 16.99 -43.23 -1.32
N LEU A 159 17.84 -42.21 -1.20
CA LEU A 159 17.63 -41.06 -0.28
C LEU A 159 16.38 -40.24 -0.64
N THR A 160 15.99 -40.23 -1.90
CA THR A 160 14.85 -39.42 -2.39
C THR A 160 13.58 -40.24 -2.65
N GLU A 161 13.60 -41.56 -2.47
CA GLU A 161 12.46 -42.47 -2.76
C GLU A 161 11.18 -42.07 -1.99
N ARG A 162 11.34 -41.52 -0.79
CA ARG A 162 10.24 -41.04 0.04
C ARG A 162 9.51 -39.81 -0.52
N PHE A 163 10.10 -39.11 -1.49
CA PHE A 163 9.53 -37.90 -2.07
C PHE A 163 8.85 -38.19 -3.40
N PRO A 164 7.50 -38.11 -3.50
CA PRO A 164 6.81 -38.27 -4.77
C PRO A 164 7.23 -37.19 -5.76
N ASN A 165 7.32 -37.58 -7.03
CA ASN A 165 7.69 -36.68 -8.13
C ASN A 165 9.07 -36.01 -7.95
N CYS A 166 10.04 -36.68 -7.35
CA CYS A 166 11.43 -36.24 -7.31
C CYS A 166 12.20 -36.89 -8.48
N MET A 167 12.69 -36.05 -9.38
CA MET A 167 13.44 -36.44 -10.59
C MET A 167 14.91 -36.07 -10.43
N LEU A 168 15.81 -37.05 -10.60
CA LEU A 168 17.24 -36.84 -10.48
C LEU A 168 17.90 -36.83 -11.86
N PHE A 169 18.83 -35.91 -12.04
CA PHE A 169 19.57 -35.69 -13.27
C PHE A 169 21.08 -35.80 -13.02
N GLU A 170 21.84 -36.33 -13.99
CA GLU A 170 23.29 -36.33 -13.91
C GLU A 170 23.91 -34.95 -14.17
N LYS A 171 23.21 -34.12 -14.93
CA LYS A 171 23.71 -32.80 -15.38
C LYS A 171 22.66 -31.72 -15.16
N GLU A 172 23.11 -30.54 -14.75
CA GLU A 172 22.31 -29.34 -14.63
C GLU A 172 21.57 -29.02 -15.95
N LYS A 173 22.22 -29.26 -17.10
CA LYS A 173 21.65 -29.04 -18.43
C LYS A 173 20.28 -29.73 -18.59
N ASP A 174 20.25 -31.01 -18.26
CA ASP A 174 19.07 -31.85 -18.46
C ASP A 174 17.98 -31.48 -17.42
N MET A 175 18.37 -31.10 -16.24
CA MET A 175 17.49 -30.57 -15.19
C MET A 175 16.83 -29.23 -15.62
N LEU A 176 17.60 -28.30 -16.15
CA LEU A 176 17.08 -27.01 -16.62
C LEU A 176 16.15 -27.17 -17.83
N ASP A 177 16.42 -28.14 -18.70
CA ASP A 177 15.55 -28.47 -19.83
C ASP A 177 14.21 -29.01 -19.34
N ALA A 178 14.23 -29.95 -18.40
CA ALA A 178 13.01 -30.48 -17.74
C ALA A 178 12.23 -29.38 -16.98
N PHE A 179 12.93 -28.44 -16.34
CA PHE A 179 12.28 -27.27 -15.72
C PHE A 179 11.52 -26.42 -16.75
N LEU A 180 12.14 -26.17 -17.91
CA LEU A 180 11.49 -25.41 -18.98
C LEU A 180 10.27 -26.13 -19.56
N GLU A 181 10.24 -27.48 -19.55
CA GLU A 181 9.03 -28.24 -19.91
C GLU A 181 7.91 -28.05 -18.88
N LEU A 182 8.22 -28.12 -17.57
CA LEU A 182 7.22 -27.86 -16.53
C LEU A 182 6.64 -26.44 -16.58
N VAL A 183 7.46 -25.46 -16.93
CA VAL A 183 7.04 -24.04 -17.04
C VAL A 183 6.04 -23.84 -18.17
N GLU A 184 5.99 -24.71 -19.18
CA GLU A 184 5.19 -24.46 -20.40
C GLU A 184 3.71 -24.20 -20.10
N ASP A 185 3.09 -24.95 -19.19
CA ASP A 185 1.68 -24.81 -18.85
C ASP A 185 1.39 -23.69 -17.81
N ALA A 186 2.42 -23.08 -17.23
CA ALA A 186 2.25 -22.01 -16.27
C ALA A 186 1.88 -20.68 -16.96
N ASP A 187 0.89 -19.98 -16.41
CA ASP A 187 0.54 -18.59 -16.76
C ASP A 187 1.32 -17.62 -15.89
N ILE A 188 1.48 -17.98 -14.61
CA ILE A 188 2.18 -17.21 -13.59
C ILE A 188 3.31 -18.05 -13.00
N LEU A 189 4.50 -17.44 -12.91
CA LEU A 189 5.60 -17.92 -12.09
C LEU A 189 5.66 -17.08 -10.81
N SER A 190 5.82 -17.74 -9.65
CA SER A 190 5.93 -17.06 -8.37
C SER A 190 6.93 -17.75 -7.47
N GLY A 191 7.52 -17.00 -6.55
CA GLY A 191 8.47 -17.47 -5.55
C GLY A 191 8.61 -16.43 -4.44
N TRP A 192 9.47 -16.68 -3.46
CA TRP A 192 9.74 -15.76 -2.37
C TRP A 192 11.02 -14.96 -2.60
N ASN A 193 10.91 -13.65 -2.85
CA ASN A 193 12.01 -12.79 -3.33
C ASN A 193 12.55 -13.22 -4.71
N SER A 194 11.73 -13.89 -5.47
CA SER A 194 12.08 -14.46 -6.76
C SER A 194 12.39 -13.39 -7.83
N GLU A 195 11.86 -12.17 -7.69
CA GLU A 195 12.25 -11.03 -8.53
C GLU A 195 13.73 -10.66 -8.33
N GLY A 196 14.23 -10.78 -7.10
CA GLY A 196 15.60 -10.40 -6.76
C GLY A 196 16.62 -11.52 -6.89
N TYR A 197 16.20 -12.79 -7.00
CA TYR A 197 17.12 -13.91 -7.03
C TYR A 197 16.74 -15.03 -8.01
N ASP A 198 15.65 -15.75 -7.79
CA ASP A 198 15.36 -16.99 -8.54
C ASP A 198 15.20 -16.76 -10.04
N ILE A 199 14.40 -15.76 -10.44
CA ILE A 199 14.19 -15.44 -11.85
C ILE A 199 15.49 -15.01 -12.53
N PRO A 200 16.22 -13.98 -12.06
CA PRO A 200 17.43 -13.55 -12.73
C PRO A 200 18.55 -14.61 -12.71
N TYR A 201 18.65 -15.39 -11.62
CA TYR A 201 19.63 -16.47 -11.54
C TYR A 201 19.32 -17.57 -12.56
N THR A 202 18.08 -18.04 -12.60
CA THR A 202 17.63 -19.09 -13.53
C THR A 202 17.79 -18.65 -14.99
N VAL A 203 17.40 -17.42 -15.33
CA VAL A 203 17.61 -16.87 -16.68
C VAL A 203 19.11 -16.87 -17.05
N GLY A 204 19.97 -16.42 -16.13
CA GLY A 204 21.42 -16.41 -16.35
C GLY A 204 22.01 -17.83 -16.48
N ARG A 205 21.52 -18.81 -15.73
CA ARG A 205 21.95 -20.21 -15.83
C ARG A 205 21.51 -20.85 -17.14
N ILE A 206 20.26 -20.65 -17.57
CA ILE A 206 19.77 -21.12 -18.88
C ILE A 206 20.64 -20.54 -20.01
N GLN A 207 20.96 -19.25 -19.97
CA GLN A 207 21.83 -18.63 -20.97
C GLN A 207 23.25 -19.26 -21.03
N LYS A 208 23.78 -19.65 -19.88
CA LYS A 208 25.14 -20.15 -19.71
C LYS A 208 25.25 -21.66 -20.00
N VAL A 209 24.24 -22.44 -19.62
CA VAL A 209 24.28 -23.92 -19.64
C VAL A 209 23.58 -24.50 -20.85
N LEU A 210 22.44 -23.91 -21.26
CA LEU A 210 21.73 -24.27 -22.49
C LEU A 210 22.13 -23.30 -23.60
N SER A 211 21.30 -22.32 -23.87
CA SER A 211 21.58 -21.22 -24.76
C SER A 211 20.79 -19.96 -24.46
N SER A 212 21.21 -18.82 -25.06
CA SER A 212 20.40 -17.59 -24.97
C SER A 212 19.03 -17.75 -25.66
N ASP A 213 18.87 -18.67 -26.59
CA ASP A 213 17.58 -18.88 -27.26
C ASP A 213 16.62 -19.72 -26.44
N ASP A 214 17.11 -20.62 -25.60
CA ASP A 214 16.30 -21.42 -24.70
C ASP A 214 15.56 -20.58 -23.66
N THR A 215 16.04 -19.37 -23.34
CA THR A 215 15.31 -18.43 -22.49
C THR A 215 13.96 -18.00 -23.05
N ARG A 216 13.73 -18.16 -24.37
CA ARG A 216 12.42 -17.88 -25.01
C ARG A 216 11.30 -18.77 -24.49
N ARG A 217 11.63 -19.97 -24.00
CA ARG A 217 10.66 -20.91 -23.40
C ARG A 217 10.05 -20.38 -22.10
N LEU A 218 10.70 -19.41 -21.46
CA LEU A 218 10.14 -18.67 -20.32
C LEU A 218 9.08 -17.63 -20.74
N CYS A 219 8.99 -17.30 -22.03
CA CYS A 219 8.11 -16.27 -22.57
C CYS A 219 7.17 -16.85 -23.64
N PHE A 220 6.17 -16.05 -24.07
CA PHE A 220 5.33 -16.38 -25.21
C PHE A 220 5.78 -15.61 -26.48
N TRP A 221 5.15 -15.92 -27.61
CA TRP A 221 5.40 -15.27 -28.91
C TRP A 221 6.88 -15.27 -29.34
N GLY A 222 7.66 -16.26 -28.90
CA GLY A 222 9.08 -16.35 -29.18
C GLY A 222 9.92 -15.19 -28.62
N GLN A 223 9.42 -14.46 -27.67
CA GLN A 223 10.14 -13.35 -27.04
C GLN A 223 11.19 -13.86 -26.05
N LYS A 224 12.23 -13.06 -25.81
CA LYS A 224 13.19 -13.28 -24.71
C LYS A 224 12.79 -12.49 -23.48
N PRO A 225 13.14 -12.96 -22.26
CA PRO A 225 12.99 -12.15 -21.06
C PRO A 225 13.69 -10.79 -21.21
N ARG A 226 12.99 -9.71 -20.83
CA ARG A 226 13.52 -8.35 -20.95
C ARG A 226 14.30 -7.99 -19.70
N LYS A 227 15.59 -7.74 -19.85
CA LYS A 227 16.46 -7.32 -18.74
C LYS A 227 15.97 -5.99 -18.17
N ARG A 228 15.83 -5.93 -16.84
CA ARG A 228 15.45 -4.74 -16.08
C ARG A 228 16.42 -4.52 -14.92
N ILE A 229 16.95 -3.30 -14.80
CA ILE A 229 17.75 -2.87 -13.66
C ILE A 229 16.92 -1.83 -12.92
N PHE A 230 16.78 -2.02 -11.62
CA PHE A 230 16.01 -1.10 -10.77
C PHE A 230 16.71 -0.91 -9.43
N GLU A 231 16.47 0.24 -8.80
CA GLU A 231 17.03 0.55 -7.50
C GLU A 231 16.03 0.12 -6.40
N LYS A 232 16.51 -0.72 -5.46
CA LYS A 232 15.74 -1.15 -4.29
C LYS A 232 16.60 -1.05 -3.04
N TYR A 233 16.14 -0.29 -2.05
CA TYR A 233 16.88 -0.03 -0.81
C TYR A 233 18.29 0.54 -1.04
N GLY A 234 18.43 1.44 -2.02
CA GLY A 234 19.71 2.08 -2.35
C GLY A 234 20.71 1.16 -3.08
N ARG A 235 20.23 0.09 -3.72
CA ARG A 235 21.03 -0.87 -4.50
C ARG A 235 20.39 -1.11 -5.84
N GLU A 236 21.22 -1.18 -6.87
CA GLU A 236 20.80 -1.70 -8.17
C GLU A 236 20.58 -3.20 -8.06
N GLN A 237 19.45 -3.65 -8.58
CA GLN A 237 19.10 -5.07 -8.69
C GLN A 237 18.79 -5.41 -10.13
N LEU A 238 19.27 -6.57 -10.54
CA LEU A 238 18.93 -7.17 -11.83
C LEU A 238 17.66 -7.99 -11.68
N SER A 239 16.74 -7.83 -12.61
CA SER A 239 15.59 -8.71 -12.82
C SER A 239 15.28 -8.88 -14.30
N PHE A 240 14.30 -9.74 -14.60
CA PHE A 240 13.81 -9.95 -15.96
C PHE A 240 12.30 -9.92 -15.98
N ASP A 241 11.73 -9.13 -16.89
CA ASP A 241 10.30 -9.17 -17.18
C ASP A 241 10.06 -10.28 -18.22
N LEU A 242 9.26 -11.25 -17.85
CA LEU A 242 8.79 -12.28 -18.76
C LEU A 242 7.68 -11.70 -19.66
N VAL A 243 7.69 -12.07 -20.94
CA VAL A 243 6.75 -11.53 -21.92
C VAL A 243 5.67 -12.58 -22.20
N GLY A 244 4.42 -12.23 -21.91
CA GLY A 244 3.27 -13.09 -22.09
C GLY A 244 3.00 -14.03 -20.92
N ARG A 245 4.03 -14.54 -20.27
CA ARG A 245 3.93 -15.22 -18.97
C ARG A 245 4.22 -14.21 -17.87
N VAL A 246 3.43 -14.23 -16.82
CA VAL A 246 3.53 -13.25 -15.75
C VAL A 246 4.44 -13.76 -14.64
N HIS A 247 5.32 -12.91 -14.14
CA HIS A 247 6.03 -13.14 -12.88
C HIS A 247 5.45 -12.24 -11.78
N LEU A 248 5.06 -12.84 -10.66
CA LEU A 248 4.60 -12.14 -9.46
C LEU A 248 5.35 -12.67 -8.24
N ASP A 249 6.16 -11.84 -7.62
CA ASP A 249 6.89 -12.18 -6.40
C ASP A 249 5.95 -12.18 -5.18
N LEU A 250 5.78 -13.33 -4.52
CA LEU A 250 4.87 -13.48 -3.39
C LEU A 250 5.29 -12.64 -2.18
N LEU A 251 6.58 -12.42 -1.98
CA LEU A 251 7.08 -11.51 -0.94
C LEU A 251 6.63 -10.07 -1.19
N GLU A 252 6.71 -9.60 -2.44
CA GLU A 252 6.28 -8.24 -2.78
C GLU A 252 4.75 -8.08 -2.70
N LEU A 253 4.00 -9.11 -3.08
CA LEU A 253 2.55 -9.14 -2.85
C LEU A 253 2.21 -9.12 -1.36
N TYR A 254 2.94 -9.91 -0.55
CA TYR A 254 2.76 -9.92 0.90
C TYR A 254 3.01 -8.53 1.51
N ARG A 255 4.11 -7.88 1.14
CA ARG A 255 4.41 -6.50 1.59
C ARG A 255 3.36 -5.48 1.18
N LYS A 256 2.80 -5.66 -0.01
CA LYS A 256 1.81 -4.73 -0.55
C LYS A 256 0.45 -4.85 0.11
N TYR A 257 0.00 -6.07 0.36
CA TYR A 257 -1.37 -6.33 0.82
C TYR A 257 -1.48 -6.59 2.33
N THR A 258 -0.35 -6.69 3.05
CA THR A 258 -0.31 -6.79 4.51
C THR A 258 0.02 -5.43 5.11
N TYR A 259 -0.91 -4.87 5.90
CA TYR A 259 -0.75 -3.54 6.51
C TYR A 259 -0.08 -3.58 7.88
N GLU A 260 0.09 -4.74 8.46
CA GLU A 260 0.75 -4.91 9.75
C GLU A 260 2.27 -5.01 9.59
N GLU A 261 3.00 -4.35 10.48
CA GLU A 261 4.45 -4.48 10.53
C GLU A 261 4.84 -5.89 11.00
N ARG A 262 5.78 -6.52 10.31
CA ARG A 262 6.36 -7.81 10.64
C ARG A 262 7.81 -7.62 11.13
N HIS A 263 8.21 -8.39 12.13
CA HIS A 263 9.60 -8.38 12.60
C HIS A 263 10.59 -8.91 11.55
N SER A 264 10.14 -9.80 10.69
CA SER A 264 10.93 -10.37 9.60
C SER A 264 10.04 -10.67 8.40
N PHE A 265 10.59 -10.51 7.19
CA PHE A 265 9.96 -10.91 5.92
C PHE A 265 10.66 -12.14 5.33
N ARG A 266 11.38 -12.91 6.12
CA ARG A 266 11.89 -14.21 5.71
C ARG A 266 10.75 -15.21 5.61
N LEU A 267 10.86 -16.17 4.69
CA LEU A 267 9.82 -17.17 4.47
C LEU A 267 9.50 -17.98 5.73
N ASP A 268 10.52 -18.33 6.52
CA ASP A 268 10.37 -19.02 7.80
C ASP A 268 9.51 -18.24 8.81
N ALA A 269 9.82 -16.94 8.96
CA ALA A 269 9.10 -16.08 9.90
C ALA A 269 7.64 -15.80 9.46
N ILE A 270 7.41 -15.68 8.16
CA ILE A 270 6.07 -15.51 7.63
C ILE A 270 5.28 -16.83 7.65
N GLY A 271 5.93 -17.95 7.33
CA GLY A 271 5.32 -19.28 7.45
C GLY A 271 4.88 -19.58 8.90
N GLU A 272 5.74 -19.29 9.88
CA GLU A 272 5.39 -19.42 11.29
C GLU A 272 4.21 -18.53 11.69
N HIS A 273 4.25 -17.25 11.26
CA HIS A 273 3.20 -16.30 11.62
C HIS A 273 1.86 -16.59 10.98
N GLU A 274 1.86 -16.96 9.70
CA GLU A 274 0.61 -17.14 8.93
C GLU A 274 0.08 -18.57 9.00
N LEU A 275 0.95 -19.57 9.09
CA LEU A 275 0.57 -20.99 8.97
C LEU A 275 0.86 -21.80 10.23
N ASP A 276 1.57 -21.24 11.20
CA ASP A 276 2.16 -21.96 12.35
C ASP A 276 3.12 -23.07 11.89
N GLU A 277 3.74 -22.89 10.71
CA GLU A 277 4.71 -23.82 10.12
C GLU A 277 6.07 -23.16 9.92
N LYS A 278 7.14 -23.91 10.16
CA LYS A 278 8.54 -23.47 9.98
C LYS A 278 9.21 -24.20 8.83
N LYS A 279 10.30 -23.62 8.35
CA LYS A 279 11.23 -24.31 7.45
C LYS A 279 11.82 -25.53 8.12
N THR A 280 12.28 -26.49 7.30
CA THR A 280 13.06 -27.64 7.78
C THR A 280 14.33 -27.16 8.48
N VAL A 281 14.55 -27.62 9.71
CA VAL A 281 15.71 -27.26 10.51
C VAL A 281 16.87 -28.17 10.15
N TYR A 282 18.05 -27.59 9.93
CA TYR A 282 19.29 -28.34 9.70
C TYR A 282 20.46 -27.65 10.39
N GLU A 283 21.53 -28.43 10.63
CA GLU A 283 22.76 -27.92 11.23
C GLU A 283 23.82 -27.59 10.16
N GLY A 284 24.57 -26.53 10.39
CA GLY A 284 25.66 -26.11 9.50
C GLY A 284 25.21 -25.19 8.36
N SER A 285 25.90 -25.30 7.23
CA SER A 285 25.60 -24.51 6.02
C SER A 285 24.82 -25.33 4.98
N LEU A 286 24.13 -24.68 4.07
CA LEU A 286 23.31 -25.34 3.06
C LEU A 286 24.18 -26.19 2.08
N ASP A 287 25.40 -25.76 1.78
CA ASP A 287 26.34 -26.53 0.97
C ASP A 287 26.85 -27.78 1.70
N ALA A 288 27.01 -27.71 3.02
CA ALA A 288 27.32 -28.90 3.85
C ALA A 288 26.14 -29.88 3.86
N LEU A 289 24.89 -29.35 3.98
CA LEU A 289 23.69 -30.16 3.89
C LEU A 289 23.57 -30.88 2.55
N TYR A 290 23.77 -30.15 1.43
CA TYR A 290 23.78 -30.71 0.09
C TYR A 290 24.73 -31.88 -0.06
N LYS A 291 25.97 -31.76 0.48
CA LYS A 291 27.03 -32.75 0.32
C LYS A 291 26.93 -33.95 1.28
N ASN A 292 26.38 -33.72 2.51
CA ASN A 292 26.40 -34.69 3.58
C ASN A 292 25.04 -35.36 3.85
N ASP A 293 23.92 -34.65 3.59
CA ASP A 293 22.57 -35.20 3.74
C ASP A 293 21.67 -34.72 2.60
N PHE A 294 21.85 -35.33 1.45
CA PHE A 294 21.09 -34.99 0.25
C PHE A 294 19.56 -35.19 0.41
N GLY A 295 19.16 -36.20 1.21
CA GLY A 295 17.74 -36.43 1.49
C GLY A 295 17.09 -35.26 2.23
N LEU A 296 17.75 -34.77 3.28
CA LEU A 296 17.26 -33.60 4.04
C LEU A 296 17.36 -32.29 3.22
N PHE A 297 18.37 -32.18 2.34
CA PHE A 297 18.47 -31.03 1.39
C PHE A 297 17.28 -30.97 0.43
N ILE A 298 16.85 -32.10 -0.12
CA ILE A 298 15.65 -32.16 -0.98
C ILE A 298 14.39 -31.83 -0.17
N GLU A 299 14.26 -32.34 1.05
CA GLU A 299 13.16 -32.01 1.96
C GLU A 299 13.09 -30.52 2.23
N TYR A 300 14.23 -29.87 2.47
CA TYR A 300 14.31 -28.43 2.70
C TYR A 300 13.77 -27.62 1.52
N ASN A 301 14.27 -27.87 0.29
CA ASN A 301 13.80 -27.15 -0.91
C ASN A 301 12.32 -27.41 -1.21
N ARG A 302 11.83 -28.64 -0.99
CA ARG A 302 10.41 -28.97 -1.13
C ARG A 302 9.53 -28.26 -0.12
N GLN A 303 9.98 -28.18 1.14
CA GLN A 303 9.23 -27.47 2.19
C GLN A 303 9.10 -25.99 1.90
N ASP A 304 10.16 -25.35 1.40
CA ASP A 304 10.12 -23.92 1.03
C ASP A 304 9.06 -23.68 -0.06
N THR A 305 9.05 -24.48 -1.11
CA THR A 305 8.03 -24.38 -2.17
C THR A 305 6.61 -24.72 -1.66
N ALA A 306 6.48 -25.73 -0.80
CA ALA A 306 5.19 -26.08 -0.21
C ALA A 306 4.61 -24.96 0.68
N LEU A 307 5.45 -24.25 1.42
CA LEU A 307 5.07 -23.08 2.21
C LEU A 307 4.48 -21.97 1.31
N LEU A 308 5.06 -21.72 0.11
CA LEU A 308 4.53 -20.72 -0.84
C LEU A 308 3.11 -21.08 -1.29
N ALA A 309 2.89 -22.34 -1.65
CA ALA A 309 1.57 -22.81 -2.05
C ALA A 309 0.53 -22.68 -0.92
N LYS A 310 0.91 -23.04 0.32
CA LYS A 310 0.05 -22.89 1.51
C LYS A 310 -0.23 -21.43 1.83
N LEU A 311 0.78 -20.55 1.73
CA LEU A 311 0.60 -19.11 1.92
C LEU A 311 -0.38 -18.53 0.93
N GLU A 312 -0.23 -18.85 -0.37
CA GLU A 312 -1.19 -18.38 -1.37
C GLU A 312 -2.59 -18.98 -1.16
N LYS A 313 -2.69 -20.24 -0.79
CA LYS A 313 -3.98 -20.87 -0.49
C LYS A 313 -4.73 -20.15 0.65
N LYS A 314 -4.00 -19.66 1.66
CA LYS A 314 -4.55 -18.88 2.78
C LYS A 314 -4.78 -17.42 2.44
N LEU A 315 -3.77 -16.73 1.87
CA LEU A 315 -3.75 -15.28 1.70
C LEU A 315 -4.37 -14.82 0.38
N LYS A 316 -4.26 -15.64 -0.69
CA LYS A 316 -4.87 -15.43 -2.01
C LYS A 316 -4.47 -14.10 -2.67
N PHE A 317 -3.22 -13.69 -2.48
CA PHE A 317 -2.72 -12.42 -2.99
C PHE A 317 -2.54 -12.39 -4.50
N ILE A 318 -2.21 -13.53 -5.13
CA ILE A 318 -2.15 -13.65 -6.59
C ILE A 318 -3.57 -13.58 -7.17
N GLU A 319 -4.54 -14.27 -6.56
CA GLU A 319 -5.94 -14.18 -6.98
C GLU A 319 -6.46 -12.74 -6.80
N LEU A 320 -6.10 -12.06 -5.71
CA LEU A 320 -6.46 -10.66 -5.47
C LEU A 320 -5.88 -9.73 -6.54
N ALA A 321 -4.59 -9.90 -6.90
CA ALA A 321 -3.95 -9.14 -7.96
C ALA A 321 -4.65 -9.38 -9.31
N ASN A 322 -5.02 -10.62 -9.60
CA ASN A 322 -5.76 -11.00 -10.79
C ASN A 322 -7.13 -10.31 -10.87
N GLU A 323 -7.89 -10.29 -9.78
CA GLU A 323 -9.17 -9.57 -9.69
C GLU A 323 -8.99 -8.05 -9.88
N ILE A 324 -7.98 -7.45 -9.24
CA ILE A 324 -7.67 -6.02 -9.41
C ILE A 324 -7.35 -5.71 -10.88
N ALA A 325 -6.54 -6.54 -11.54
CA ALA A 325 -6.17 -6.35 -12.94
C ALA A 325 -7.39 -6.33 -13.86
N HIS A 326 -8.26 -7.33 -13.74
CA HIS A 326 -9.42 -7.49 -14.62
C HIS A 326 -10.51 -6.45 -14.36
N GLN A 327 -10.78 -6.09 -13.11
CA GLN A 327 -11.75 -5.05 -12.78
C GLN A 327 -11.35 -3.66 -13.29
N ASN A 328 -10.05 -3.41 -13.44
CA ASN A 328 -9.53 -2.12 -13.88
C ASN A 328 -8.90 -2.16 -15.30
N THR A 329 -8.98 -3.30 -15.99
CA THR A 329 -8.42 -3.52 -17.34
C THR A 329 -6.95 -3.13 -17.47
N VAL A 330 -6.15 -3.60 -16.52
CA VAL A 330 -4.67 -3.44 -16.52
C VAL A 330 -3.98 -4.81 -16.53
N LEU A 331 -2.71 -4.86 -16.90
CA LEU A 331 -1.94 -6.11 -16.81
C LEU A 331 -1.66 -6.48 -15.34
N LEU A 332 -1.45 -7.77 -15.06
CA LEU A 332 -1.23 -8.27 -13.70
C LEU A 332 -0.02 -7.58 -13.03
N GLN A 333 1.09 -7.40 -13.74
CA GLN A 333 2.27 -6.71 -13.22
C GLN A 333 1.97 -5.25 -12.87
N THR A 334 1.04 -4.61 -13.59
CA THR A 334 0.63 -3.23 -13.34
C THR A 334 -0.04 -3.08 -11.96
N THR A 335 -0.63 -4.15 -11.44
CA THR A 335 -1.28 -4.13 -10.12
C THR A 335 -0.31 -3.81 -8.99
N MET A 336 0.99 -4.00 -9.18
CA MET A 336 2.01 -3.60 -8.22
C MET A 336 2.14 -2.06 -8.08
N GLY A 337 1.62 -1.28 -9.05
CA GLY A 337 1.61 0.19 -9.04
C GLY A 337 0.22 0.78 -8.82
N ALA A 338 -0.09 1.31 -7.64
CA ALA A 338 -1.41 1.87 -7.34
C ALA A 338 -1.82 3.02 -8.26
N VAL A 339 -0.86 3.84 -8.72
CA VAL A 339 -1.11 5.00 -9.60
C VAL A 339 -1.69 4.55 -10.94
N ALA A 340 -1.06 3.56 -11.59
CA ALA A 340 -1.47 3.09 -12.90
C ALA A 340 -2.85 2.40 -12.86
N VAL A 341 -3.12 1.61 -11.82
CA VAL A 341 -4.43 0.98 -11.60
C VAL A 341 -5.53 2.03 -11.42
N THR A 342 -5.29 3.00 -10.55
CA THR A 342 -6.26 4.06 -10.26
C THR A 342 -6.49 4.95 -11.48
N GLU A 343 -5.42 5.32 -12.20
CA GLU A 343 -5.54 6.11 -13.42
C GLU A 343 -6.42 5.40 -14.45
N GLN A 344 -6.17 4.10 -14.70
CA GLN A 344 -6.98 3.34 -15.65
C GLN A 344 -8.44 3.20 -15.19
N ALA A 345 -8.68 3.02 -13.89
CA ALA A 345 -10.04 2.98 -13.35
C ALA A 345 -10.82 4.28 -13.61
N ILE A 346 -10.15 5.44 -13.46
CA ILE A 346 -10.76 6.75 -13.77
C ILE A 346 -10.97 6.92 -15.28
N VAL A 347 -10.02 6.45 -16.10
CA VAL A 347 -10.16 6.44 -17.57
C VAL A 347 -11.40 5.63 -17.98
N ASN A 348 -11.52 4.39 -17.50
CA ASN A 348 -12.68 3.54 -17.78
C ASN A 348 -14.00 4.19 -17.37
N GLU A 349 -14.04 4.85 -16.19
CA GLU A 349 -15.25 5.56 -15.73
C GLU A 349 -15.58 6.76 -16.62
N THR A 350 -14.57 7.51 -17.07
CA THR A 350 -14.72 8.66 -17.95
C THR A 350 -15.28 8.23 -19.30
N HIS A 351 -14.72 7.17 -19.90
CA HIS A 351 -15.20 6.60 -21.17
C HIS A 351 -16.61 6.04 -21.04
N ARG A 352 -16.93 5.39 -19.90
CA ARG A 352 -18.29 4.89 -19.63
C ARG A 352 -19.34 6.02 -19.65
N ARG A 353 -18.94 7.25 -19.26
CA ARG A 353 -19.79 8.45 -19.33
C ARG A 353 -19.74 9.15 -20.69
N GLY A 354 -19.05 8.59 -21.68
CA GLY A 354 -18.92 9.16 -23.03
C GLY A 354 -18.03 10.41 -23.11
N MET A 355 -17.15 10.61 -22.12
CA MET A 355 -16.24 11.75 -22.05
C MET A 355 -14.79 11.32 -22.30
N ILE A 356 -13.94 12.30 -22.65
CA ILE A 356 -12.55 12.12 -23.04
C ILE A 356 -11.63 12.66 -21.94
N VAL A 357 -10.60 11.90 -21.60
CA VAL A 357 -9.63 12.27 -20.56
C VAL A 357 -8.55 13.21 -21.10
N PRO A 358 -7.99 14.11 -20.27
CA PRO A 358 -6.88 14.97 -20.67
C PRO A 358 -5.61 14.16 -20.93
N GLY A 359 -4.66 14.69 -21.71
CA GLY A 359 -3.30 14.18 -21.80
C GLY A 359 -2.55 14.36 -20.48
N ARG A 360 -1.53 13.54 -20.23
CA ARG A 360 -0.66 13.68 -19.06
C ARG A 360 0.11 14.99 -19.12
N LYS A 361 0.15 15.70 -18.01
CA LYS A 361 0.99 16.89 -17.84
C LYS A 361 2.41 16.45 -17.49
N TYR A 362 3.35 16.70 -18.39
CA TYR A 362 4.77 16.47 -18.10
C TYR A 362 5.29 17.57 -17.18
N ARG A 363 5.79 17.17 -16.02
CA ARG A 363 6.44 18.10 -15.09
C ARG A 363 7.92 18.24 -15.48
N ASP A 364 8.41 19.47 -15.52
CA ASP A 364 9.85 19.70 -15.61
C ASP A 364 10.54 19.10 -14.36
N LYS A 365 11.56 18.28 -14.60
CA LYS A 365 12.37 17.64 -13.53
C LYS A 365 13.02 18.65 -12.58
N ASN A 366 13.23 19.87 -13.06
CA ASN A 366 13.84 20.99 -12.28
C ASN A 366 12.81 21.70 -11.38
N THR A 367 11.51 21.44 -11.54
CA THR A 367 10.50 22.04 -10.67
C THR A 367 10.56 21.37 -9.29
N PRO A 368 10.78 22.14 -8.19
CA PRO A 368 10.81 21.57 -6.85
C PRO A 368 9.57 20.74 -6.54
N PRO A 369 9.67 19.64 -5.78
CA PRO A 369 8.50 18.89 -5.38
C PRO A 369 7.58 19.78 -4.52
N VAL A 370 6.33 19.94 -4.95
CA VAL A 370 5.33 20.64 -4.15
C VAL A 370 4.73 19.63 -3.16
N SER A 371 4.85 19.92 -1.87
CA SER A 371 4.29 19.10 -0.80
C SER A 371 2.87 19.57 -0.49
N ALA A 372 1.91 18.63 -0.52
CA ALA A 372 0.60 18.90 0.06
C ALA A 372 0.68 18.88 1.59
N ALA A 373 -0.11 19.72 2.26
CA ALA A 373 -0.24 19.69 3.71
C ALA A 373 -0.76 18.30 4.15
N GLY A 374 -0.08 17.67 5.10
CA GLY A 374 -0.44 16.34 5.60
C GLY A 374 -1.71 16.33 6.48
N ALA A 375 -2.07 15.16 7.00
CA ALA A 375 -3.18 14.96 7.91
C ALA A 375 -3.03 15.73 9.24
N TYR A 376 -4.13 15.84 10.00
CA TYR A 376 -4.10 16.32 11.39
C TYR A 376 -3.61 15.21 12.31
N VAL A 377 -2.58 15.48 13.09
CA VAL A 377 -2.11 14.60 14.18
C VAL A 377 -1.97 15.45 15.43
N ALA A 378 -2.82 15.20 16.41
CA ALA A 378 -2.79 15.91 17.68
C ALA A 378 -1.52 15.59 18.48
N THR A 379 -1.09 16.49 19.35
CA THR A 379 -0.14 16.14 20.40
C THR A 379 -0.92 15.41 21.49
N PRO A 380 -0.54 14.17 21.87
CA PRO A 380 -1.31 13.43 22.86
C PRO A 380 -1.15 14.04 24.27
N GLN A 381 -2.16 13.85 25.09
CA GLN A 381 -2.01 13.96 26.53
C GLN A 381 -1.13 12.80 26.99
N LYS A 382 0.12 13.09 27.39
CA LYS A 382 1.11 12.06 27.74
C LYS A 382 0.72 11.36 29.05
N GLY A 383 1.07 10.09 29.14
CA GLY A 383 0.89 9.28 30.35
C GLY A 383 -0.13 8.17 30.18
N ILE A 384 -0.55 7.60 31.31
CA ILE A 384 -1.55 6.54 31.36
C ILE A 384 -2.92 7.17 31.56
N HIS A 385 -3.86 6.75 30.74
CA HIS A 385 -5.26 7.15 30.81
C HIS A 385 -6.15 5.92 30.98
N ASN A 386 -7.19 6.05 31.77
CA ASN A 386 -8.18 5.01 32.02
C ASN A 386 -9.38 5.17 31.09
N TRP A 387 -10.02 4.06 30.74
CA TRP A 387 -11.28 3.99 30.03
C TRP A 387 -11.28 4.80 28.72
N ILE A 388 -10.40 4.41 27.80
CA ILE A 388 -10.22 5.08 26.51
C ILE A 388 -11.25 4.56 25.53
N GLY A 389 -11.99 5.46 24.89
CA GLY A 389 -12.78 5.20 23.68
C GLY A 389 -12.08 5.72 22.45
N SER A 390 -12.31 5.08 21.30
CA SER A 390 -11.88 5.55 20.00
C SER A 390 -13.05 5.63 19.04
N ILE A 391 -13.19 6.75 18.36
CA ILE A 391 -14.12 6.95 17.25
C ILE A 391 -13.30 7.18 15.99
N ASP A 392 -13.65 6.48 14.92
CA ASP A 392 -12.95 6.51 13.63
C ASP A 392 -13.91 6.88 12.50
N ILE A 393 -13.45 7.73 11.57
CA ILE A 393 -14.22 8.14 10.38
C ILE A 393 -14.03 7.13 9.28
N ASN A 394 -15.10 6.53 8.82
CA ASN A 394 -15.08 5.54 7.74
C ASN A 394 -14.51 6.12 6.43
N SER A 395 -13.31 5.65 6.04
CA SER A 395 -12.66 6.05 4.80
C SER A 395 -12.66 7.58 4.60
N LEU A 396 -12.08 8.34 5.55
CA LEU A 396 -12.15 9.81 5.60
C LEU A 396 -11.88 10.46 4.24
N TYR A 397 -10.75 10.19 3.59
CA TYR A 397 -10.39 10.87 2.34
C TYR A 397 -11.31 10.55 1.17
N PRO A 398 -11.69 9.31 0.88
CA PRO A 398 -12.75 8.99 -0.07
C PRO A 398 -14.07 9.68 0.23
N SER A 399 -14.44 9.74 1.51
CA SER A 399 -15.69 10.39 1.94
C SER A 399 -15.65 11.91 1.75
N VAL A 400 -14.53 12.56 2.03
CA VAL A 400 -14.32 14.00 1.77
C VAL A 400 -14.40 14.31 0.27
N ILE A 401 -13.75 13.50 -0.58
CA ILE A 401 -13.81 13.65 -2.04
C ILE A 401 -15.26 13.55 -2.54
N ARG A 402 -16.02 12.58 -2.02
CA ARG A 402 -17.45 12.40 -2.37
C ARG A 402 -18.30 13.54 -1.85
N ALA A 403 -18.13 13.95 -0.59
CA ALA A 403 -18.92 14.99 0.05
C ALA A 403 -18.73 16.35 -0.61
N LEU A 404 -17.50 16.70 -0.98
CA LEU A 404 -17.17 17.97 -1.62
C LEU A 404 -17.12 17.90 -3.15
N ASN A 405 -17.57 16.80 -3.74
CA ASN A 405 -17.64 16.61 -5.20
C ASN A 405 -16.34 16.94 -5.94
N MET A 406 -15.20 16.52 -5.35
CA MET A 406 -13.86 16.91 -5.82
C MET A 406 -13.45 16.14 -7.06
N GLY A 407 -13.40 16.81 -8.19
CA GLY A 407 -12.85 16.34 -9.45
C GLY A 407 -12.19 17.50 -10.18
N PRO A 408 -11.23 17.25 -11.09
CA PRO A 408 -10.61 18.31 -11.88
C PRO A 408 -11.64 19.14 -12.66
N GLU A 409 -12.72 18.51 -13.11
CA GLU A 409 -13.81 19.10 -13.87
C GLU A 409 -14.79 19.93 -13.04
N THR A 410 -14.79 19.79 -11.74
CA THR A 410 -15.71 20.53 -10.85
C THR A 410 -15.05 21.69 -10.11
N ILE A 411 -13.77 21.91 -10.28
CA ILE A 411 -13.11 23.11 -9.79
C ILE A 411 -13.63 24.29 -10.60
N ILE A 412 -14.10 25.34 -9.91
CA ILE A 412 -14.59 26.58 -10.53
C ILE A 412 -13.73 27.79 -10.17
N GLY A 413 -12.93 27.70 -9.11
CA GLY A 413 -12.03 28.79 -8.70
C GLY A 413 -11.15 28.43 -7.52
N GLN A 414 -10.11 29.24 -7.35
CA GLN A 414 -9.18 29.15 -6.24
C GLN A 414 -9.04 30.50 -5.55
N ILE A 415 -9.18 30.50 -4.24
CA ILE A 415 -8.97 31.67 -3.40
C ILE A 415 -7.47 31.76 -3.08
N ARG A 416 -6.91 32.95 -3.20
CA ARG A 416 -5.55 33.26 -2.75
C ARG A 416 -5.49 34.59 -1.99
N PRO A 417 -4.51 34.78 -1.10
CA PRO A 417 -4.34 36.02 -0.36
C PRO A 417 -3.90 37.15 -1.29
N VAL A 418 -4.26 38.37 -0.93
CA VAL A 418 -3.61 39.57 -1.46
C VAL A 418 -2.33 39.78 -0.64
N ILE A 419 -1.18 39.45 -1.20
CA ILE A 419 0.11 39.59 -0.52
C ILE A 419 0.52 41.08 -0.62
N THR A 420 0.42 41.81 0.49
CA THR A 420 0.94 43.18 0.63
C THR A 420 2.24 43.20 1.43
N SER A 421 3.07 44.22 1.25
CA SER A 421 4.26 44.41 2.05
C SER A 421 3.97 44.52 3.57
N ALA A 422 2.80 45.06 3.93
CA ALA A 422 2.35 45.13 5.32
C ALA A 422 2.07 43.74 5.91
N GLU A 423 1.49 42.83 5.15
CA GLU A 423 1.21 41.44 5.58
C GLU A 423 2.48 40.61 5.69
N VAL A 424 3.39 40.73 4.74
CA VAL A 424 4.73 40.09 4.81
C VAL A 424 5.46 40.55 6.06
N ASN A 425 5.48 41.86 6.32
CA ASN A 425 6.12 42.42 7.53
C ASN A 425 5.43 41.94 8.80
N ARG A 426 4.10 41.88 8.85
CA ARG A 426 3.34 41.36 9.99
C ARG A 426 3.68 39.89 10.27
N ALA A 427 3.72 39.05 9.24
CA ALA A 427 4.09 37.65 9.36
C ALA A 427 5.52 37.45 9.86
N LEU A 428 6.47 38.24 9.36
CA LEU A 428 7.87 38.25 9.80
C LEU A 428 8.02 38.68 11.26
N HIS A 429 7.34 39.77 11.69
CA HIS A 429 7.36 40.21 13.07
C HIS A 429 6.72 39.23 14.05
N GLN A 430 5.72 38.46 13.63
CA GLN A 430 5.07 37.45 14.45
C GLN A 430 5.86 36.13 14.51
N LYS A 431 6.99 35.99 13.83
CA LYS A 431 7.78 34.75 13.69
C LYS A 431 6.94 33.53 13.29
N LYS A 432 5.83 33.77 12.63
CA LYS A 432 4.96 32.69 12.13
C LYS A 432 5.32 32.47 10.67
N SER A 433 5.81 31.25 10.36
CA SER A 433 5.81 30.80 8.98
C SER A 433 4.35 30.68 8.51
N PHE A 434 4.06 30.94 7.24
CA PHE A 434 2.73 30.67 6.66
C PHE A 434 2.24 29.24 7.00
N ALA A 435 3.13 28.26 7.03
CA ALA A 435 2.83 26.89 7.42
C ALA A 435 2.33 26.74 8.88
N SER A 436 2.80 27.53 9.83
CA SER A 436 2.39 27.43 11.24
C SER A 436 1.05 28.11 11.53
N ALA A 437 0.62 29.04 10.69
CA ALA A 437 -0.70 29.63 10.77
C ALA A 437 -1.81 28.62 10.39
N TRP A 438 -1.48 27.63 9.59
CA TRP A 438 -2.40 26.60 9.11
C TRP A 438 -2.74 25.52 10.16
N ASP A 439 -1.85 25.30 11.12
CA ASP A 439 -2.05 24.29 12.18
C ASP A 439 -2.88 24.80 13.37
N SER A 440 -3.08 26.11 13.50
CA SER A 440 -3.73 26.68 14.70
C SER A 440 -5.25 26.84 14.56
N GLN A 441 -5.83 26.75 13.35
CA GLN A 441 -7.26 26.88 13.08
C GLN A 441 -7.72 25.86 12.04
N PHE A 442 -9.02 25.78 11.73
CA PHE A 442 -9.65 24.69 11.00
C PHE A 442 -9.28 24.51 9.52
N GLY A 443 -8.31 25.18 8.97
CA GLY A 443 -7.97 25.06 7.55
C GLY A 443 -6.92 26.07 7.13
N SER A 444 -6.93 26.49 5.87
CA SER A 444 -6.07 27.55 5.38
C SER A 444 -6.51 28.90 5.92
N TRP A 445 -5.58 29.85 5.89
CA TRP A 445 -5.87 31.21 6.36
C TRP A 445 -7.01 31.88 5.58
N GLU A 446 -7.06 31.71 4.27
CA GLU A 446 -8.09 32.27 3.40
C GLU A 446 -9.48 31.72 3.73
N TYR A 447 -9.57 30.39 3.92
CA TYR A 447 -10.79 29.74 4.33
C TYR A 447 -11.28 30.27 5.68
N VAL A 448 -10.37 30.39 6.65
CA VAL A 448 -10.70 30.92 7.98
C VAL A 448 -11.19 32.35 7.90
N ALA A 449 -10.56 33.23 7.09
CA ALA A 449 -10.97 34.59 6.89
C ALA A 449 -12.40 34.69 6.31
N VAL A 450 -12.72 33.81 5.33
CA VAL A 450 -14.06 33.72 4.76
C VAL A 450 -15.07 33.26 5.81
N MET A 451 -14.77 32.20 6.56
CA MET A 451 -15.70 31.67 7.58
C MET A 451 -15.95 32.66 8.74
N ASN A 452 -14.97 33.50 9.06
CA ASN A 452 -15.08 34.57 10.05
C ASN A 452 -15.74 35.84 9.48
N LYS A 453 -16.11 35.86 8.20
CA LYS A 453 -16.70 37.05 7.53
C LYS A 453 -15.85 38.30 7.72
N GLU A 454 -14.55 38.19 7.56
CA GLU A 454 -13.61 39.28 7.80
C GLU A 454 -13.76 40.39 6.75
N LYS A 455 -14.24 41.55 7.18
CA LYS A 455 -14.47 42.71 6.30
C LYS A 455 -13.20 43.41 5.84
N GLY A 456 -12.18 43.39 6.69
CA GLY A 456 -10.88 44.03 6.43
C GLY A 456 -9.87 43.13 5.69
N THR A 457 -10.19 41.88 5.43
CA THR A 457 -9.32 40.93 4.76
C THR A 457 -9.73 40.81 3.29
N GLU A 458 -8.90 41.26 2.37
CA GLU A 458 -9.11 41.16 0.95
C GLU A 458 -8.49 39.90 0.37
N LEU A 459 -9.21 39.23 -0.50
CA LEU A 459 -8.85 37.99 -1.18
C LEU A 459 -9.00 38.17 -2.70
N VAL A 460 -8.28 37.36 -3.45
CA VAL A 460 -8.48 37.25 -4.89
C VAL A 460 -9.03 35.84 -5.16
N VAL A 461 -10.10 35.80 -5.95
CA VAL A 461 -10.61 34.53 -6.52
C VAL A 461 -10.15 34.45 -7.96
N ASP A 462 -9.34 33.44 -8.26
CA ASP A 462 -8.95 33.10 -9.64
C ASP A 462 -9.94 32.04 -10.15
N TRP A 463 -10.76 32.41 -11.13
CA TRP A 463 -11.76 31.53 -11.74
C TRP A 463 -11.16 30.69 -12.84
N GLU A 464 -11.72 29.50 -13.07
CA GLU A 464 -11.26 28.57 -14.14
C GLU A 464 -11.48 29.12 -15.57
N ASP A 465 -12.30 30.17 -15.76
CA ASP A 465 -12.42 30.88 -17.02
C ASP A 465 -11.24 31.84 -17.31
N GLY A 466 -10.27 31.92 -16.41
CA GLY A 466 -9.10 32.81 -16.50
C GLY A 466 -9.31 34.22 -15.94
N THR A 467 -10.49 34.53 -15.43
CA THR A 467 -10.75 35.83 -14.76
C THR A 467 -10.32 35.82 -13.30
N SER A 468 -9.95 36.97 -12.77
CA SER A 468 -9.60 37.14 -11.35
C SER A 468 -10.39 38.29 -10.77
N VAL A 469 -11.01 38.07 -9.63
CA VAL A 469 -11.83 39.09 -8.94
C VAL A 469 -11.31 39.28 -7.54
N ARG A 470 -11.13 40.56 -7.14
CA ARG A 470 -10.76 40.95 -5.77
C ARG A 470 -12.00 41.29 -4.98
N MET A 471 -12.15 40.71 -3.79
CA MET A 471 -13.26 41.02 -2.87
C MET A 471 -12.84 40.79 -1.41
N SER A 472 -13.62 41.31 -0.46
CA SER A 472 -13.40 41.00 0.95
C SER A 472 -13.84 39.57 1.28
N ALA A 473 -13.25 38.99 2.33
CA ALA A 473 -13.65 37.65 2.79
C ALA A 473 -15.15 37.58 3.18
N ALA A 474 -15.70 38.67 3.73
CA ALA A 474 -17.14 38.77 4.02
C ALA A 474 -17.99 38.71 2.74
N GLN A 475 -17.62 39.48 1.69
CA GLN A 475 -18.32 39.43 0.41
C GLN A 475 -18.24 38.02 -0.23
N LEU A 476 -17.09 37.38 -0.12
CA LEU A 476 -16.92 36.00 -0.64
C LEU A 476 -17.79 35.00 0.13
N TYR A 477 -17.91 35.17 1.44
CA TYR A 477 -18.85 34.37 2.23
C TYR A 477 -20.28 34.48 1.71
N ASP A 478 -20.76 35.71 1.48
CA ASP A 478 -22.11 35.97 0.99
C ASP A 478 -22.32 35.33 -0.39
N VAL A 479 -21.32 35.44 -1.29
CA VAL A 479 -21.36 34.82 -2.61
C VAL A 479 -21.45 33.28 -2.53
N VAL A 480 -20.70 32.63 -1.64
CA VAL A 480 -20.66 31.17 -1.54
C VAL A 480 -21.82 30.61 -0.73
N PHE A 481 -22.14 31.22 0.43
CA PHE A 481 -23.06 30.65 1.43
C PHE A 481 -24.47 31.23 1.40
N GLU A 482 -24.66 32.50 1.00
CA GLU A 482 -25.93 33.17 0.95
C GLU A 482 -26.47 33.32 -0.49
N GLY A 483 -25.64 33.07 -1.47
CA GLY A 483 -26.05 33.08 -2.89
C GLY A 483 -26.78 31.81 -3.33
N ASN A 484 -27.47 31.89 -4.50
CA ASN A 484 -28.12 30.75 -5.13
C ASN A 484 -27.15 29.83 -5.92
N ASN A 485 -25.88 29.91 -5.62
CA ASN A 485 -24.85 29.12 -6.32
C ASN A 485 -24.85 27.70 -5.83
N LYS A 486 -24.62 26.75 -6.75
CA LYS A 486 -24.41 25.35 -6.42
C LYS A 486 -22.91 25.08 -6.20
N TRP A 487 -22.31 25.83 -5.30
CA TRP A 487 -20.88 25.79 -5.01
C TRP A 487 -20.60 25.28 -3.61
N MET A 488 -19.42 24.74 -3.43
CA MET A 488 -18.87 24.29 -2.14
C MET A 488 -17.47 24.85 -1.96
N LEU A 489 -17.13 25.22 -0.74
CA LEU A 489 -15.83 25.77 -0.37
C LEU A 489 -15.04 24.74 0.43
N SER A 490 -13.90 24.28 -0.09
CA SER A 490 -12.98 23.43 0.68
C SER A 490 -12.06 24.25 1.59
N ALA A 491 -11.47 23.58 2.59
CA ALA A 491 -10.67 24.26 3.62
C ALA A 491 -9.35 24.88 3.10
N ASN A 492 -8.91 24.57 1.89
CA ASN A 492 -7.78 25.23 1.24
C ASN A 492 -8.20 26.40 0.32
N GLY A 493 -9.47 26.80 0.30
CA GLY A 493 -9.97 27.86 -0.52
C GLY A 493 -10.25 27.48 -1.99
N THR A 494 -10.33 26.18 -2.32
CA THR A 494 -10.80 25.74 -3.64
C THR A 494 -12.33 25.69 -3.65
N LEU A 495 -12.92 26.24 -4.69
CA LEU A 495 -14.35 26.21 -4.94
C LEU A 495 -14.69 25.08 -5.91
N PHE A 496 -15.67 24.24 -5.54
CA PHE A 496 -16.18 23.16 -6.37
C PHE A 496 -17.66 23.37 -6.67
N THR A 497 -18.09 23.02 -7.90
CA THR A 497 -19.52 22.97 -8.20
C THR A 497 -20.10 21.59 -7.87
N TYR A 498 -21.41 21.58 -7.55
CA TYR A 498 -22.19 20.35 -7.44
C TYR A 498 -23.42 20.33 -8.38
N GLU A 499 -23.37 21.10 -9.46
CA GLU A 499 -24.41 21.05 -10.50
C GLU A 499 -24.53 19.68 -11.16
N TYR A 500 -23.41 18.98 -11.24
CA TYR A 500 -23.31 17.61 -11.73
C TYR A 500 -22.34 16.79 -10.84
N GLU A 501 -22.47 15.49 -10.88
CA GLU A 501 -21.59 14.58 -10.14
C GLU A 501 -20.25 14.40 -10.88
N ALA A 502 -19.16 14.74 -10.22
CA ALA A 502 -17.81 14.54 -10.74
C ALA A 502 -17.49 13.06 -10.96
N ILE A 503 -16.52 12.79 -11.85
CA ILE A 503 -16.13 11.43 -12.25
C ILE A 503 -15.56 10.66 -11.06
N ILE A 504 -14.57 11.24 -10.37
CA ILE A 504 -13.91 10.60 -9.23
C ILE A 504 -14.88 10.34 -8.07
N PRO A 505 -15.68 11.31 -7.60
CA PRO A 505 -16.73 11.08 -6.59
C PRO A 505 -17.73 9.99 -6.98
N GLY A 506 -18.20 10.01 -8.24
CA GLY A 506 -19.13 9.00 -8.74
C GLY A 506 -18.51 7.59 -8.79
N LEU A 507 -17.24 7.47 -9.19
CA LEU A 507 -16.50 6.22 -9.16
C LEU A 507 -16.34 5.69 -7.73
N LEU A 508 -15.95 6.55 -6.77
CA LEU A 508 -15.83 6.20 -5.35
C LEU A 508 -17.18 5.78 -4.74
N LYS A 509 -18.26 6.48 -5.10
CA LYS A 509 -19.62 6.13 -4.67
C LYS A 509 -20.00 4.74 -5.16
N ARG A 510 -19.80 4.45 -6.45
CA ARG A 510 -20.08 3.14 -7.02
C ARG A 510 -19.25 2.03 -6.35
N TRP A 511 -17.95 2.23 -6.16
CA TRP A 511 -17.10 1.24 -5.46
C TRP A 511 -17.53 0.99 -4.02
N TYR A 512 -17.99 2.02 -3.32
CA TYR A 512 -18.49 1.90 -1.96
C TYR A 512 -19.80 1.10 -1.90
N GLU A 513 -20.75 1.40 -2.80
CA GLU A 513 -22.03 0.69 -2.92
C GLU A 513 -21.82 -0.78 -3.33
N GLU A 514 -20.98 -1.02 -4.32
CA GLU A 514 -20.60 -2.39 -4.75
C GLU A 514 -19.96 -3.16 -3.57
N ARG A 515 -19.10 -2.52 -2.79
CA ARG A 515 -18.48 -3.15 -1.62
C ARG A 515 -19.52 -3.52 -0.55
N GLN A 516 -20.44 -2.62 -0.24
CA GLN A 516 -21.52 -2.91 0.73
C GLN A 516 -22.38 -4.08 0.26
N GLU A 517 -22.72 -4.14 -1.02
CA GLU A 517 -23.48 -5.26 -1.58
C GLU A 517 -22.71 -6.59 -1.50
N MET A 518 -21.40 -6.58 -1.80
CA MET A 518 -20.54 -7.77 -1.66
C MET A 518 -20.44 -8.22 -0.21
N GLN A 519 -20.32 -7.30 0.74
CA GLN A 519 -20.31 -7.61 2.18
C GLN A 519 -21.66 -8.16 2.65
N ARG A 520 -22.78 -7.68 2.10
CA ARG A 520 -24.11 -8.25 2.38
C ARG A 520 -24.18 -9.69 1.88
N LYS A 521 -23.81 -9.95 0.64
CA LYS A 521 -23.77 -11.31 0.06
C LYS A 521 -22.86 -12.23 0.87
N MET A 522 -21.68 -11.77 1.27
CA MET A 522 -20.77 -12.53 2.13
C MET A 522 -21.42 -12.97 3.45
N ARG A 523 -22.23 -12.11 4.08
CA ARG A 523 -22.97 -12.47 5.30
C ARG A 523 -24.12 -13.44 5.04
N GLU A 524 -24.72 -13.38 3.86
CA GLU A 524 -25.84 -14.24 3.47
C GLU A 524 -25.44 -15.66 3.05
N CYS A 525 -24.14 -15.92 2.81
CA CYS A 525 -23.64 -17.23 2.38
C CYS A 525 -23.74 -18.33 3.45
N GLY A 526 -24.02 -18.00 4.72
CA GLY A 526 -24.07 -18.96 5.81
C GLY A 526 -22.79 -19.81 5.89
N ASP A 527 -22.93 -21.13 5.88
CA ASP A 527 -21.82 -22.08 5.98
C ASP A 527 -21.13 -22.39 4.64
N ASN A 528 -21.53 -21.73 3.55
CA ASN A 528 -20.88 -21.90 2.24
C ASN A 528 -19.57 -21.12 2.18
N GLU A 529 -18.48 -21.73 2.65
CA GLU A 529 -17.15 -21.11 2.72
C GLU A 529 -16.63 -20.67 1.35
N ILE A 530 -16.89 -21.44 0.28
CA ILE A 530 -16.41 -21.13 -1.08
C ILE A 530 -17.04 -19.83 -1.59
N GLU A 531 -18.36 -19.68 -1.42
CA GLU A 531 -19.08 -18.49 -1.85
C GLU A 531 -18.76 -17.28 -0.97
N ARG A 532 -18.64 -17.48 0.34
CA ARG A 532 -18.20 -16.45 1.29
C ARG A 532 -16.83 -15.91 0.91
N GLU A 533 -15.87 -16.78 0.59
CA GLU A 533 -14.53 -16.42 0.16
C GLU A 533 -14.51 -15.67 -1.19
N TYR A 534 -15.34 -16.08 -2.13
CA TYR A 534 -15.52 -15.40 -3.41
C TYR A 534 -15.96 -13.94 -3.22
N TRP A 535 -16.95 -13.68 -2.35
CA TRP A 535 -17.42 -12.32 -2.08
C TRP A 535 -16.42 -11.52 -1.23
N ASP A 536 -15.71 -12.15 -0.29
CA ASP A 536 -14.70 -11.48 0.53
C ASP A 536 -13.57 -10.92 -0.33
N LYS A 537 -13.03 -11.68 -1.27
CA LYS A 537 -12.01 -11.20 -2.20
C LYS A 537 -12.48 -9.99 -3.00
N ARG A 538 -13.67 -10.05 -3.54
CA ARG A 538 -14.24 -8.98 -4.38
C ARG A 538 -14.48 -7.69 -3.59
N GLN A 539 -14.99 -7.78 -2.36
CA GLN A 539 -15.12 -6.61 -1.49
C GLN A 539 -13.75 -6.03 -1.09
N LEU A 540 -12.74 -6.88 -0.91
CA LEU A 540 -11.38 -6.45 -0.59
C LEU A 540 -10.74 -5.65 -1.73
N VAL A 541 -10.95 -6.06 -2.99
CA VAL A 541 -10.54 -5.26 -4.17
C VAL A 541 -11.12 -3.85 -4.10
N LYS A 542 -12.41 -3.72 -3.80
CA LYS A 542 -13.04 -2.39 -3.68
C LYS A 542 -12.47 -1.58 -2.52
N LYS A 543 -12.17 -2.22 -1.39
CA LYS A 543 -11.49 -1.57 -0.25
C LYS A 543 -10.11 -1.03 -0.65
N ILE A 544 -9.33 -1.83 -1.38
CA ILE A 544 -7.99 -1.43 -1.85
C ILE A 544 -8.09 -0.27 -2.82
N ASN A 545 -8.99 -0.34 -3.81
CA ASN A 545 -9.19 0.74 -4.77
C ASN A 545 -9.61 2.05 -4.09
N LEU A 546 -10.57 2.00 -3.15
CA LEU A 546 -11.02 3.15 -2.36
C LEU A 546 -9.86 3.81 -1.60
N ASN A 547 -9.06 3.01 -0.89
CA ASN A 547 -7.97 3.52 -0.06
C ASN A 547 -6.77 4.01 -0.88
N SER A 548 -6.54 3.44 -2.07
CA SER A 548 -5.40 3.79 -2.93
C SER A 548 -5.64 5.05 -3.76
N LEU A 549 -6.90 5.39 -4.05
CA LEU A 549 -7.25 6.46 -5.00
C LEU A 549 -6.65 7.82 -4.60
N TYR A 550 -6.81 8.22 -3.34
CA TYR A 550 -6.29 9.51 -2.87
C TYR A 550 -4.77 9.62 -3.06
N GLY A 551 -4.02 8.60 -2.62
CA GLY A 551 -2.57 8.56 -2.80
C GLY A 551 -2.13 8.57 -4.26
N ALA A 552 -2.91 7.93 -5.13
CA ALA A 552 -2.63 7.87 -6.56
C ALA A 552 -2.85 9.22 -7.26
N ILE A 553 -3.95 9.91 -6.99
CA ILE A 553 -4.23 11.23 -7.61
C ILE A 553 -3.31 12.34 -7.09
N LEU A 554 -2.67 12.15 -5.93
CA LEU A 554 -1.63 13.06 -5.41
C LEU A 554 -0.25 12.79 -6.00
N ASN A 555 -0.06 11.72 -6.74
CA ASN A 555 1.20 11.47 -7.41
C ASN A 555 1.32 12.36 -8.65
N PRO A 556 2.39 13.17 -8.80
CA PRO A 556 2.58 14.03 -9.97
C PRO A 556 2.65 13.28 -11.31
N GLY A 557 2.92 11.97 -11.28
CA GLY A 557 2.88 11.11 -12.48
C GLY A 557 1.47 10.67 -12.89
N CYS A 558 0.46 10.94 -12.08
CA CYS A 558 -0.94 10.63 -12.40
C CYS A 558 -1.51 11.69 -13.38
N ARG A 559 -2.25 11.25 -14.38
CA ARG A 559 -2.97 12.11 -15.35
C ARG A 559 -3.92 13.10 -14.68
N PHE A 560 -4.55 12.68 -13.58
CA PHE A 560 -5.54 13.45 -12.83
C PHE A 560 -4.96 14.22 -11.65
N PHE A 561 -3.63 14.35 -11.59
CA PHE A 561 -2.98 15.11 -10.53
C PHE A 561 -3.39 16.57 -10.56
N ASP A 562 -3.98 17.04 -9.47
CA ASP A 562 -4.18 18.46 -9.17
C ASP A 562 -3.90 18.69 -7.67
N LEU A 563 -2.93 19.57 -7.39
CA LEU A 563 -2.53 19.88 -6.03
C LEU A 563 -3.67 20.48 -5.19
N ARG A 564 -4.56 21.25 -5.86
CA ARG A 564 -5.72 21.87 -5.20
C ARG A 564 -6.65 20.81 -4.63
N ILE A 565 -6.90 19.73 -5.39
CA ILE A 565 -7.70 18.58 -4.91
C ILE A 565 -7.00 17.94 -3.72
N GLY A 566 -5.70 17.66 -3.83
CA GLY A 566 -4.95 17.02 -2.77
C GLY A 566 -4.98 17.80 -1.45
N GLN A 567 -4.79 19.11 -1.51
CA GLN A 567 -4.86 19.99 -0.35
C GLN A 567 -6.30 20.14 0.16
N SER A 568 -7.28 20.18 -0.73
CA SER A 568 -8.70 20.21 -0.34
C SER A 568 -9.07 19.01 0.52
N VAL A 569 -8.63 17.81 0.13
CA VAL A 569 -8.90 16.58 0.87
C VAL A 569 -8.29 16.61 2.26
N THR A 570 -6.99 16.91 2.36
CA THR A 570 -6.32 16.88 3.66
C THR A 570 -6.77 17.98 4.61
N LEU A 571 -6.92 19.20 4.13
CA LEU A 571 -7.31 20.32 4.99
C LEU A 571 -8.79 20.25 5.40
N SER A 572 -9.69 19.85 4.49
CA SER A 572 -11.08 19.59 4.87
C SER A 572 -11.21 18.39 5.82
N GLY A 573 -10.42 17.33 5.58
CA GLY A 573 -10.32 16.21 6.51
C GLY A 573 -9.87 16.63 7.91
N ARG A 574 -8.88 17.55 8.02
CA ARG A 574 -8.47 18.13 9.32
C ARG A 574 -9.63 18.85 10.02
N CYS A 575 -10.43 19.61 9.28
CA CYS A 575 -11.59 20.30 9.85
C CYS A 575 -12.61 19.29 10.41
N ILE A 576 -12.89 18.23 9.66
CA ILE A 576 -13.84 17.19 10.05
C ILE A 576 -13.35 16.44 11.30
N THR A 577 -12.08 16.02 11.35
CA THR A 577 -11.50 15.34 12.51
C THR A 577 -11.49 16.24 13.74
N LYS A 578 -11.17 17.53 13.58
CA LYS A 578 -11.25 18.51 14.70
C LYS A 578 -12.69 18.73 15.16
N HIS A 579 -13.66 18.78 14.24
CA HIS A 579 -15.08 18.82 14.60
C HIS A 579 -15.48 17.59 15.41
N MET A 580 -15.10 16.39 14.96
CA MET A 580 -15.36 15.15 15.69
C MET A 580 -14.82 15.22 17.13
N ALA A 581 -13.56 15.62 17.30
CA ALA A 581 -12.97 15.80 18.62
C ALA A 581 -13.68 16.85 19.46
N SER A 582 -14.02 18.01 18.87
CA SER A 582 -14.75 19.08 19.55
C SER A 582 -16.14 18.63 20.01
N LYS A 583 -16.82 17.85 19.17
CA LYS A 583 -18.17 17.34 19.48
C LYS A 583 -18.14 16.29 20.58
N VAL A 584 -17.15 15.39 20.56
CA VAL A 584 -16.90 14.46 21.67
C VAL A 584 -16.70 15.22 22.99
N ASN A 585 -15.84 16.24 23.00
CA ASN A 585 -15.60 17.02 24.21
C ASN A 585 -16.84 17.85 24.66
N GLU A 586 -17.61 18.33 23.69
CA GLU A 586 -18.88 19.03 24.00
C GLU A 586 -19.88 18.11 24.70
N ILE A 587 -20.03 16.86 24.20
CA ILE A 587 -20.94 15.87 24.80
C ILE A 587 -20.46 15.46 26.20
N VAL A 588 -19.14 15.24 26.36
CA VAL A 588 -18.57 14.73 27.62
C VAL A 588 -18.35 15.83 28.66
N ALA A 589 -17.85 17.00 28.23
CA ALA A 589 -17.38 18.07 29.12
C ALA A 589 -18.13 19.42 28.94
N GLY A 590 -19.16 19.46 28.09
CA GLY A 590 -19.99 20.66 27.87
C GLY A 590 -19.32 21.76 27.03
N LYS A 591 -18.11 21.55 26.47
CA LYS A 591 -17.37 22.56 25.75
C LYS A 591 -16.93 22.06 24.37
N TYR A 592 -17.30 22.81 23.33
CA TYR A 592 -16.85 22.54 21.95
C TYR A 592 -15.38 22.92 21.76
N ASP A 593 -14.47 21.96 21.99
CA ASP A 593 -13.02 22.17 21.94
C ASP A 593 -12.30 20.87 21.56
N HIS A 594 -11.62 20.86 20.41
CA HIS A 594 -10.89 19.68 19.92
C HIS A 594 -9.61 19.34 20.74
N LYS A 595 -9.25 20.18 21.70
CA LYS A 595 -8.17 19.98 22.69
C LYS A 595 -8.70 19.95 24.13
N GLY A 596 -10.00 19.77 24.29
CA GLY A 596 -10.65 19.73 25.58
C GLY A 596 -10.15 18.57 26.45
N GLU A 597 -10.53 18.59 27.74
CA GLU A 597 -9.99 17.66 28.74
C GLU A 597 -10.32 16.19 28.51
N SER A 598 -11.44 15.90 27.84
CA SER A 598 -11.82 14.53 27.48
C SER A 598 -11.00 13.95 26.32
N ILE A 599 -10.33 14.80 25.51
CA ILE A 599 -9.59 14.38 24.30
C ILE A 599 -8.16 14.01 24.67
N VAL A 600 -7.81 12.74 24.48
CA VAL A 600 -6.48 12.23 24.77
C VAL A 600 -5.54 12.34 23.57
N TYR A 601 -6.04 11.95 22.38
CA TYR A 601 -5.23 11.94 21.15
C TYR A 601 -6.13 11.97 19.90
N GLY A 602 -5.58 12.37 18.76
CA GLY A 602 -6.24 12.30 17.45
C GLY A 602 -5.21 12.07 16.36
N ASP A 603 -5.52 11.18 15.42
CA ASP A 603 -4.64 10.85 14.28
C ASP A 603 -5.45 10.66 13.01
N THR A 604 -5.31 11.58 12.08
CA THR A 604 -5.89 11.54 10.73
C THR A 604 -7.41 11.49 10.71
N ASP A 605 -8.00 10.34 11.01
CA ASP A 605 -9.41 10.00 10.94
C ASP A 605 -9.97 9.50 12.28
N SER A 606 -9.11 9.31 13.30
CA SER A 606 -9.49 8.79 14.60
C SER A 606 -9.30 9.79 15.74
N VAL A 607 -10.16 9.70 16.75
CA VAL A 607 -10.08 10.46 18.01
C VAL A 607 -10.16 9.51 19.19
N TYR A 608 -9.15 9.59 20.06
CA TYR A 608 -9.08 8.87 21.33
C TYR A 608 -9.49 9.81 22.47
N PHE A 609 -10.42 9.38 23.30
CA PHE A 609 -10.99 10.18 24.38
C PHE A 609 -11.26 9.34 25.63
N SER A 610 -11.45 10.01 26.77
CA SER A 610 -11.90 9.38 28.01
C SER A 610 -12.95 10.25 28.69
N ALA A 611 -14.13 9.69 28.93
CA ALA A 611 -15.16 10.32 29.74
C ALA A 611 -14.89 10.15 31.23
N TYR A 612 -14.11 9.14 31.65
CA TYR A 612 -13.85 8.82 33.05
C TYR A 612 -13.29 9.98 33.84
N LYS A 613 -12.30 10.69 33.26
CA LYS A 613 -11.67 11.83 33.95
C LYS A 613 -12.64 12.97 34.25
N VAL A 614 -13.55 13.23 33.34
CA VAL A 614 -14.55 14.30 33.46
C VAL A 614 -15.65 13.91 34.43
N LEU A 615 -16.08 12.64 34.41
CA LEU A 615 -17.18 12.09 35.20
C LEU A 615 -16.73 11.40 36.51
N GLU A 616 -15.46 11.56 36.88
CA GLU A 616 -14.85 10.83 38.00
C GLU A 616 -15.59 11.04 39.30
N LYS A 617 -16.11 12.25 39.54
CA LYS A 617 -16.86 12.57 40.76
C LYS A 617 -18.21 11.85 40.79
N GLU A 618 -18.98 11.93 39.71
CA GLU A 618 -20.29 11.30 39.59
C GLU A 618 -20.21 9.76 39.67
N ILE A 619 -19.10 9.21 39.15
CA ILE A 619 -18.80 7.77 39.20
C ILE A 619 -18.50 7.36 40.65
N LYS A 620 -17.65 8.12 41.35
CA LYS A 620 -17.31 7.86 42.78
C LYS A 620 -18.50 8.03 43.71
N ASP A 621 -19.37 9.00 43.41
CA ASP A 621 -20.60 9.23 44.15
C ASP A 621 -21.71 8.19 43.84
N GLY A 622 -21.45 7.24 42.92
CA GLY A 622 -22.37 6.18 42.52
C GLY A 622 -23.57 6.64 41.68
N LEU A 623 -23.49 7.84 41.13
CA LEU A 623 -24.56 8.43 40.30
C LEU A 623 -24.56 7.85 38.88
N ILE A 624 -23.40 7.39 38.42
CA ILE A 624 -23.22 6.78 37.08
C ILE A 624 -22.62 5.37 37.27
N PRO A 625 -23.31 4.31 36.79
CA PRO A 625 -22.74 2.96 36.81
C PRO A 625 -21.53 2.87 35.89
N TRP A 626 -20.39 2.42 36.41
CA TRP A 626 -19.15 2.33 35.66
C TRP A 626 -18.63 0.89 35.58
N THR A 627 -19.14 0.16 34.59
CA THR A 627 -18.75 -1.20 34.27
C THR A 627 -18.26 -1.25 32.82
N LYS A 628 -17.57 -2.33 32.42
CA LYS A 628 -17.13 -2.49 31.04
C LYS A 628 -18.29 -2.33 30.06
N ASP A 629 -19.45 -2.93 30.33
CA ASP A 629 -20.61 -2.89 29.46
C ASP A 629 -21.27 -1.51 29.42
N SER A 630 -21.39 -0.84 30.60
CA SER A 630 -21.96 0.51 30.65
C SER A 630 -21.08 1.52 29.90
N VAL A 631 -19.76 1.37 29.96
CA VAL A 631 -18.83 2.24 29.24
C VAL A 631 -18.89 1.99 27.71
N VAL A 632 -19.00 0.74 27.24
CA VAL A 632 -19.25 0.43 25.85
C VAL A 632 -20.54 1.13 25.39
N GLY A 633 -21.64 0.93 26.08
CA GLY A 633 -22.93 1.57 25.74
C GLY A 633 -22.91 3.10 25.79
N LEU A 634 -22.14 3.70 26.71
CA LEU A 634 -21.94 5.16 26.74
C LEU A 634 -21.17 5.66 25.53
N TYR A 635 -20.06 4.96 25.15
CA TYR A 635 -19.22 5.37 24.04
C TYR A 635 -19.88 5.12 22.70
N ASP A 636 -20.75 4.12 22.56
CA ASP A 636 -21.62 3.93 21.39
C ASP A 636 -22.57 5.12 21.24
N LYS A 637 -23.24 5.56 22.32
CA LYS A 637 -24.14 6.75 22.29
C LYS A 637 -23.39 8.03 21.91
N ILE A 638 -22.17 8.21 22.44
CA ILE A 638 -21.33 9.36 22.07
C ILE A 638 -20.99 9.30 20.58
N ALA A 639 -20.63 8.13 20.06
CA ALA A 639 -20.33 7.96 18.65
C ALA A 639 -21.54 8.25 17.75
N ASP A 640 -22.72 7.78 18.13
CA ASP A 640 -23.98 8.05 17.41
C ASP A 640 -24.33 9.53 17.39
N GLU A 641 -24.20 10.23 18.53
CA GLU A 641 -24.48 11.67 18.62
C GLU A 641 -23.47 12.49 17.80
N VAL A 642 -22.18 12.11 17.85
CA VAL A 642 -21.13 12.70 17.00
C VAL A 642 -21.47 12.49 15.54
N ASN A 643 -21.83 11.26 15.16
CA ASN A 643 -22.18 10.91 13.79
C ASN A 643 -23.36 11.75 13.27
N GLY A 644 -24.38 11.94 14.09
CA GLY A 644 -25.53 12.81 13.77
C GLY A 644 -25.17 14.29 13.53
N SER A 645 -24.02 14.75 14.04
CA SER A 645 -23.59 16.14 13.91
C SER A 645 -22.93 16.47 12.57
N PHE A 646 -22.39 15.47 11.84
CA PHE A 646 -21.62 15.71 10.62
C PHE A 646 -22.44 16.40 9.53
N LYS A 647 -23.65 15.99 9.29
CA LYS A 647 -24.52 16.59 8.26
C LYS A 647 -24.62 18.12 8.42
N SER A 648 -24.94 18.59 9.62
CA SER A 648 -25.04 20.02 9.93
C SER A 648 -23.69 20.72 9.84
N PHE A 649 -22.63 20.07 10.33
CA PHE A 649 -21.28 20.61 10.26
C PHE A 649 -20.83 20.79 8.80
N MET A 650 -21.00 19.80 7.94
CA MET A 650 -20.59 19.85 6.53
C MET A 650 -21.30 20.98 5.78
N THR A 651 -22.60 21.18 6.05
CA THR A 651 -23.34 22.30 5.44
C THR A 651 -22.80 23.65 5.92
N LYS A 652 -22.56 23.81 7.22
CA LYS A 652 -22.07 25.08 7.79
C LYS A 652 -20.62 25.38 7.41
N ALA A 653 -19.76 24.34 7.39
CA ALA A 653 -18.32 24.51 7.15
C ALA A 653 -17.97 24.62 5.65
N PHE A 654 -18.68 23.91 4.79
CA PHE A 654 -18.28 23.75 3.39
C PHE A 654 -19.39 24.07 2.38
N HIS A 655 -20.56 24.48 2.84
CA HIS A 655 -21.75 24.71 2.01
C HIS A 655 -22.20 23.46 1.23
N THR A 656 -22.03 22.27 1.81
CA THR A 656 -22.49 21.03 1.18
C THR A 656 -24.01 20.89 1.27
N PRO A 657 -24.70 20.42 0.21
CA PRO A 657 -26.09 20.00 0.35
C PRO A 657 -26.20 18.81 1.31
N SER A 658 -27.34 18.68 1.98
CA SER A 658 -27.59 17.66 3.00
C SER A 658 -27.26 16.24 2.54
N SER A 659 -27.62 15.87 1.31
CA SER A 659 -27.37 14.54 0.73
C SER A 659 -25.87 14.22 0.53
N LYS A 660 -25.03 15.24 0.41
CA LYS A 660 -23.57 15.05 0.33
C LYS A 660 -22.90 15.12 1.71
N GLY A 661 -23.44 15.89 2.65
CA GLY A 661 -22.96 15.95 4.01
C GLY A 661 -23.12 14.63 4.77
N GLU A 662 -24.16 13.86 4.48
CA GLU A 662 -24.43 12.53 5.05
C GLU A 662 -23.39 11.44 4.68
N VAL A 663 -22.51 11.71 3.72
CA VAL A 663 -21.47 10.77 3.31
C VAL A 663 -20.40 10.59 4.39
N ILE A 664 -20.20 11.60 5.26
CA ILE A 664 -19.26 11.49 6.37
C ILE A 664 -19.94 10.71 7.49
N ALA A 665 -19.35 9.58 7.83
CA ALA A 665 -19.84 8.72 8.90
C ALA A 665 -18.67 8.23 9.75
N ALA A 666 -18.89 8.17 11.05
CA ALA A 666 -17.94 7.65 12.02
C ALA A 666 -18.57 6.61 12.92
N GLY A 667 -17.78 5.71 13.44
CA GLY A 667 -18.22 4.70 14.38
C GLY A 667 -17.24 4.52 15.53
N ARG A 668 -17.69 3.90 16.63
CA ARG A 668 -16.80 3.49 17.71
C ARG A 668 -15.90 2.34 17.20
N GLU A 669 -14.59 2.55 17.23
CA GLU A 669 -13.63 1.51 16.87
C GLU A 669 -13.36 0.58 18.05
N LEU A 670 -12.94 1.13 19.21
CA LEU A 670 -12.56 0.33 20.35
C LEU A 670 -12.88 1.00 21.70
N VAL A 671 -12.92 0.16 22.74
CA VAL A 671 -12.92 0.60 24.14
C VAL A 671 -11.81 -0.14 24.88
N ALA A 672 -10.95 0.62 25.56
CA ALA A 672 -9.81 0.11 26.30
C ALA A 672 -9.91 0.45 27.80
N SER A 673 -9.51 -0.48 28.64
CA SER A 673 -9.44 -0.26 30.10
C SER A 673 -8.36 0.76 30.45
N LYS A 674 -7.22 0.69 29.75
CA LYS A 674 -6.08 1.61 29.90
C LYS A 674 -5.39 1.90 28.57
N GLY A 675 -4.81 3.09 28.47
CA GLY A 675 -3.97 3.51 27.36
C GLY A 675 -2.76 4.30 27.83
N LEU A 676 -1.59 4.00 27.30
CA LEU A 676 -0.35 4.73 27.48
C LEU A 676 -0.03 5.53 26.23
N PHE A 677 -0.01 6.85 26.33
CA PHE A 677 0.34 7.76 25.23
C PHE A 677 1.67 8.46 25.49
N ILE A 678 2.63 8.27 24.57
CA ILE A 678 4.01 8.78 24.74
C ILE A 678 4.23 10.03 23.86
N THR A 679 3.95 9.89 22.57
CA THR A 679 4.06 10.98 21.59
C THR A 679 3.22 10.63 20.36
N LYS A 680 3.18 11.55 19.37
CA LYS A 680 2.48 11.34 18.10
C LYS A 680 2.85 9.97 17.50
N LYS A 681 1.84 9.17 17.18
CA LYS A 681 1.97 7.82 16.58
C LYS A 681 2.73 6.79 17.45
N ARG A 682 2.92 7.06 18.76
CA ARG A 682 3.56 6.14 19.70
C ARG A 682 2.71 6.00 20.96
N TYR A 683 1.92 4.93 21.00
CA TYR A 683 0.99 4.63 22.10
C TYR A 683 0.67 3.14 22.20
N ALA A 684 0.13 2.71 23.33
CA ALA A 684 -0.39 1.38 23.54
C ALA A 684 -1.70 1.41 24.29
N LEU A 685 -2.60 0.47 23.98
CA LEU A 685 -3.94 0.35 24.57
C LEU A 685 -4.17 -1.11 24.96
N LEU A 686 -4.84 -1.32 26.11
CA LEU A 686 -5.39 -2.62 26.51
C LEU A 686 -6.91 -2.55 26.26
N TYR A 687 -7.34 -2.96 25.06
CA TYR A 687 -8.75 -2.92 24.68
C TYR A 687 -9.48 -4.20 25.05
N TYR A 688 -10.72 -4.06 25.48
CA TYR A 688 -11.60 -5.18 25.84
C TYR A 688 -12.83 -5.28 24.93
N ASP A 689 -13.09 -4.28 24.11
CA ASP A 689 -14.09 -4.32 23.04
C ASP A 689 -13.54 -3.65 21.78
N LYS A 690 -13.76 -4.25 20.62
CA LYS A 690 -13.42 -3.69 19.32
C LYS A 690 -14.55 -3.96 18.33
N GLU A 691 -15.16 -2.90 17.81
CA GLU A 691 -16.27 -2.96 16.85
C GLU A 691 -17.44 -3.86 17.31
N GLY A 692 -17.66 -3.97 18.63
CA GLY A 692 -18.68 -4.83 19.24
C GLY A 692 -18.22 -6.25 19.57
N GLU A 693 -16.99 -6.63 19.23
CA GLU A 693 -16.41 -7.92 19.59
C GLU A 693 -15.63 -7.82 20.90
N ARG A 694 -15.98 -8.66 21.87
CA ARG A 694 -15.29 -8.71 23.17
C ARG A 694 -13.94 -9.41 23.05
N ALA A 695 -12.93 -8.78 23.63
CA ALA A 695 -11.55 -9.29 23.67
C ALA A 695 -11.13 -9.74 25.08
N ASP A 696 -11.95 -9.51 26.10
CA ASP A 696 -11.74 -9.91 27.49
C ASP A 696 -12.45 -11.23 27.83
N VAL A 697 -12.34 -12.19 26.95
CA VAL A 697 -12.90 -13.54 27.10
C VAL A 697 -11.88 -14.51 27.69
N GLU A 698 -12.33 -15.64 28.25
CA GLU A 698 -11.47 -16.71 28.75
C GLU A 698 -10.49 -16.28 29.87
N GLY A 699 -10.91 -15.34 30.72
CA GLY A 699 -10.09 -14.87 31.84
C GLY A 699 -8.98 -13.88 31.46
N LYS A 700 -8.98 -13.38 30.24
CA LYS A 700 -8.08 -12.31 29.80
C LYS A 700 -8.64 -10.93 30.10
N ASP A 701 -7.77 -9.95 30.40
CA ASP A 701 -8.21 -8.55 30.65
C ASP A 701 -8.51 -7.78 29.36
N GLY A 702 -8.13 -8.34 28.22
CA GLY A 702 -8.26 -7.76 26.88
C GLY A 702 -7.04 -8.07 26.01
N LYS A 703 -7.01 -7.45 24.82
CA LYS A 703 -5.88 -7.53 23.86
C LYS A 703 -5.12 -6.21 23.82
N MET A 704 -3.80 -6.29 23.58
CA MET A 704 -2.96 -5.11 23.47
C MET A 704 -2.85 -4.63 22.01
N LYS A 705 -3.19 -3.33 21.77
CA LYS A 705 -2.89 -2.61 20.52
C LYS A 705 -1.70 -1.69 20.79
N ALA A 706 -0.56 -1.87 20.13
CA ALA A 706 0.61 -1.03 20.25
C ALA A 706 1.00 -0.45 18.89
N MET A 707 1.27 0.85 18.84
CA MET A 707 1.61 1.59 17.63
C MET A 707 2.94 2.33 17.78
N GLY A 708 3.83 2.18 16.79
CA GLY A 708 5.10 2.90 16.69
C GLY A 708 6.11 2.65 17.82
N LEU A 709 5.90 1.64 18.65
CA LEU A 709 6.78 1.26 19.75
C LEU A 709 7.82 0.24 19.30
N ASP A 710 8.95 0.21 20.00
CA ASP A 710 10.10 -0.62 19.63
C ASP A 710 9.81 -2.13 19.64
N LEU A 711 8.77 -2.56 20.35
CA LEU A 711 8.29 -3.95 20.35
C LEU A 711 7.70 -4.42 19.00
N LYS A 712 7.48 -3.52 18.04
CA LYS A 712 7.00 -3.83 16.68
C LYS A 712 8.06 -3.59 15.60
N ARG A 713 9.27 -3.19 15.97
CA ARG A 713 10.31 -2.84 14.98
C ARG A 713 11.10 -4.07 14.55
N SER A 714 11.35 -4.19 13.26
CA SER A 714 12.14 -5.28 12.67
C SER A 714 13.63 -5.28 13.05
N ASP A 715 14.14 -4.19 13.64
CA ASP A 715 15.52 -4.08 14.11
C ASP A 715 15.68 -4.39 15.61
N THR A 716 14.59 -4.68 16.32
CA THR A 716 14.59 -5.15 17.71
C THR A 716 14.61 -6.69 17.72
N PRO A 717 15.50 -7.36 18.47
CA PRO A 717 15.50 -8.82 18.60
C PRO A 717 14.17 -9.35 19.16
N VAL A 718 13.72 -10.51 18.71
CA VAL A 718 12.39 -11.07 19.07
C VAL A 718 12.23 -11.21 20.57
N PHE A 719 13.20 -11.81 21.27
CA PHE A 719 13.15 -11.96 22.74
C PHE A 719 13.05 -10.61 23.49
N VAL A 720 13.59 -9.52 22.92
CA VAL A 720 13.43 -8.17 23.48
C VAL A 720 12.03 -7.63 23.17
N GLN A 721 11.46 -7.94 22.00
CA GLN A 721 10.08 -7.59 21.67
C GLN A 721 9.11 -8.28 22.61
N ASP A 722 9.31 -9.55 22.89
CA ASP A 722 8.49 -10.36 23.80
C ASP A 722 8.53 -9.77 25.23
N PHE A 723 9.73 -9.50 25.71
CA PHE A 723 9.92 -8.86 27.01
C PHE A 723 9.27 -7.46 27.09
N LEU A 724 9.45 -6.63 26.07
CA LEU A 724 8.83 -5.30 26.03
C LEU A 724 7.29 -5.41 25.98
N SER A 725 6.76 -6.40 25.26
CA SER A 725 5.33 -6.68 25.20
C SER A 725 4.79 -7.14 26.54
N GLU A 726 5.49 -8.04 27.24
CA GLU A 726 5.15 -8.51 28.57
C GLU A 726 5.10 -7.35 29.57
N VAL A 727 6.17 -6.56 29.65
CA VAL A 727 6.27 -5.43 30.59
C VAL A 727 5.20 -4.36 30.28
N LEU A 728 5.00 -4.05 29.02
CA LEU A 728 3.97 -3.09 28.62
C LEU A 728 2.55 -3.57 28.97
N TYR A 729 2.28 -4.88 28.80
CA TYR A 729 1.03 -5.48 29.20
C TYR A 729 0.82 -5.41 30.72
N MET A 730 1.87 -5.70 31.53
CA MET A 730 1.83 -5.55 33.00
C MET A 730 1.50 -4.09 33.41
N VAL A 731 2.12 -3.10 32.77
CA VAL A 731 1.85 -1.67 33.01
C VAL A 731 0.39 -1.32 32.67
N LEU A 732 -0.11 -1.80 31.55
CA LEU A 732 -1.50 -1.57 31.13
C LEU A 732 -2.52 -2.31 32.01
N GLN A 733 -2.16 -3.46 32.61
CA GLN A 733 -2.96 -4.12 33.64
C GLN A 733 -2.98 -3.32 34.95
N GLY A 734 -2.03 -2.42 35.15
CA GLY A 734 -1.87 -1.65 36.39
C GLY A 734 -1.22 -2.45 37.49
N LYS A 735 -0.32 -3.36 37.16
CA LYS A 735 0.51 -4.04 38.16
C LYS A 735 1.34 -3.04 38.93
N ASP A 736 1.62 -3.37 40.18
CA ASP A 736 2.46 -2.56 41.07
C ASP A 736 3.84 -2.29 40.44
N GLU A 737 4.35 -1.08 40.61
CA GLU A 737 5.64 -0.67 40.08
C GLU A 737 6.77 -1.61 40.47
N LYS A 738 6.75 -2.12 41.72
CA LYS A 738 7.75 -3.06 42.25
C LYS A 738 7.74 -4.34 41.41
N ILE A 739 6.58 -4.91 41.10
CA ILE A 739 6.46 -6.15 40.31
C ILE A 739 7.05 -5.93 38.90
N VAL A 740 6.78 -4.78 38.29
CA VAL A 740 7.33 -4.42 36.98
C VAL A 740 8.86 -4.27 37.03
N LEU A 741 9.38 -3.58 38.05
CA LEU A 741 10.82 -3.40 38.26
C LEU A 741 11.55 -4.73 38.57
N ASP A 742 10.94 -5.62 39.35
CA ASP A 742 11.46 -6.95 39.60
C ASP A 742 11.60 -7.75 38.31
N ARG A 743 10.58 -7.76 37.46
CA ARG A 743 10.63 -8.43 36.14
C ARG A 743 11.70 -7.85 35.21
N ILE A 744 11.86 -6.51 35.22
CA ILE A 744 12.95 -5.84 34.48
C ILE A 744 14.31 -6.30 35.00
N SER A 745 14.44 -6.45 36.30
CA SER A 745 15.69 -6.88 36.93
C SER A 745 16.02 -8.34 36.59
N GLU A 746 15.02 -9.21 36.57
CA GLU A 746 15.14 -10.61 36.12
C GLU A 746 15.61 -10.66 34.65
N PHE A 747 14.96 -9.95 33.75
CA PHE A 747 15.34 -9.89 32.35
C PHE A 747 16.79 -9.39 32.17
N ARG A 748 17.21 -8.42 32.97
CA ARG A 748 18.59 -7.93 32.94
C ARG A 748 19.58 -9.04 33.33
N ALA A 749 19.23 -9.89 34.29
CA ALA A 749 20.05 -11.03 34.67
C ALA A 749 20.09 -12.11 33.59
N GLU A 750 18.91 -12.45 33.01
CA GLU A 750 18.78 -13.35 31.88
C GLU A 750 19.62 -12.87 30.68
N PHE A 751 19.46 -11.59 30.31
CA PHE A 751 20.22 -10.97 29.22
C PHE A 751 21.73 -11.01 29.46
N LYS A 752 22.20 -10.77 30.70
CA LYS A 752 23.63 -10.87 31.01
C LYS A 752 24.18 -12.28 30.88
N ALA A 753 23.38 -13.28 31.25
CA ALA A 753 23.76 -14.68 31.20
C ALA A 753 23.78 -15.27 29.79
N MET A 754 23.00 -14.68 28.85
CA MET A 754 22.95 -15.12 27.46
C MET A 754 24.33 -15.03 26.78
N PRO A 755 24.67 -15.97 25.87
CA PRO A 755 25.82 -15.85 25.00
C PRO A 755 25.80 -14.57 24.16
N GLY A 756 26.96 -13.99 23.86
CA GLY A 756 27.04 -12.72 23.13
C GLY A 756 26.36 -12.71 21.77
N TRP A 757 26.36 -13.83 21.06
CA TRP A 757 25.73 -14.01 19.74
C TRP A 757 24.22 -14.11 19.81
N GLU A 758 23.64 -14.52 20.93
CA GLU A 758 22.19 -14.54 21.14
C GLU A 758 21.59 -13.17 21.46
N LYS A 759 22.42 -12.23 21.97
CA LYS A 759 22.00 -10.89 22.40
C LYS A 759 21.59 -9.96 21.26
N GLY A 760 21.78 -10.35 20.02
CA GLY A 760 21.51 -9.54 18.85
C GLY A 760 20.84 -10.30 17.73
N SER A 761 20.36 -9.54 16.74
CA SER A 761 19.87 -10.12 15.49
C SER A 761 21.02 -10.22 14.49
N PRO A 762 21.22 -11.37 13.82
CA PRO A 762 22.23 -11.49 12.78
C PRO A 762 21.90 -10.53 11.61
N LYS A 763 22.89 -9.73 11.21
CA LYS A 763 22.77 -8.80 10.08
C LYS A 763 23.95 -8.99 9.13
N ARG A 764 23.70 -9.07 7.83
CA ARG A 764 24.77 -9.07 6.83
C ARG A 764 25.38 -7.67 6.71
N ALA A 765 26.69 -7.57 6.89
CA ALA A 765 27.46 -6.36 6.63
C ALA A 765 27.96 -6.37 5.17
N ASN A 766 27.13 -5.92 4.24
CA ASN A 766 27.44 -5.88 2.80
C ASN A 766 28.01 -4.52 2.40
N ASN A 767 28.75 -4.48 1.27
CA ASN A 767 29.33 -3.28 0.67
C ASN A 767 30.29 -2.52 1.60
N MET A 768 31.03 -3.20 2.44
CA MET A 768 31.98 -2.60 3.37
C MET A 768 33.01 -1.72 2.66
N THR A 769 33.50 -2.13 1.48
CA THR A 769 34.43 -1.34 0.63
C THR A 769 33.86 0.01 0.22
N LYS A 770 32.57 0.09 -0.11
CA LYS A 770 31.88 1.36 -0.41
C LYS A 770 31.87 2.30 0.79
N TYR A 771 31.58 1.77 1.96
CA TYR A 771 31.55 2.56 3.21
C TYR A 771 32.97 2.95 3.68
N GLN A 772 33.97 2.07 3.49
CA GLN A 772 35.37 2.37 3.76
C GLN A 772 35.88 3.49 2.84
N ALA A 773 35.57 3.43 1.53
CA ALA A 773 35.91 4.48 0.58
C ALA A 773 35.23 5.84 0.91
N ALA A 774 33.96 5.81 1.30
CA ALA A 774 33.23 7.03 1.70
C ALA A 774 33.78 7.63 2.99
N GLU A 775 34.20 6.83 3.95
CA GLU A 775 34.84 7.28 5.19
C GLU A 775 36.23 7.86 4.93
N ALA A 776 37.03 7.21 4.07
CA ALA A 776 38.35 7.71 3.65
C ALA A 776 38.24 9.07 2.92
N ALA A 777 37.17 9.28 2.15
CA ALA A 777 36.90 10.54 1.46
C ALA A 777 36.32 11.65 2.40
N LYS A 778 36.28 11.43 3.71
CA LYS A 778 35.65 12.31 4.72
C LYS A 778 34.18 12.67 4.42
N GLY A 779 33.50 11.88 3.57
CA GLY A 779 32.07 11.98 3.31
C GLY A 779 31.27 11.33 4.44
N ARG A 780 30.19 11.98 4.89
CA ARG A 780 29.18 11.36 5.76
C ARG A 780 28.30 10.45 4.90
N ALA A 781 28.77 9.22 4.64
CA ALA A 781 27.85 8.19 4.17
C ALA A 781 26.86 7.84 5.29
N ASN A 782 25.58 7.68 4.94
CA ASN A 782 24.57 7.22 5.88
C ASN A 782 24.81 5.71 6.12
N MET A 783 25.77 5.40 7.01
CA MET A 783 26.26 4.06 7.26
C MET A 783 25.36 3.36 8.26
N PRO A 784 24.78 2.20 7.92
CA PRO A 784 24.01 1.39 8.85
C PRO A 784 24.82 1.00 10.09
N GLY A 785 24.19 0.97 11.27
CA GLY A 785 24.86 0.71 12.53
C GLY A 785 25.60 -0.62 12.58
N HIS A 786 25.04 -1.69 12.00
CA HIS A 786 25.67 -3.01 11.93
C HIS A 786 26.92 -3.04 11.02
N VAL A 787 26.93 -2.29 9.92
CA VAL A 787 28.12 -2.14 9.07
C VAL A 787 29.23 -1.40 9.82
N ARG A 788 28.88 -0.35 10.55
CA ARG A 788 29.82 0.39 11.40
C ARG A 788 30.40 -0.52 12.50
N ALA A 789 29.56 -1.32 13.14
CA ALA A 789 29.99 -2.29 14.13
C ALA A 789 30.98 -3.32 13.56
N SER A 790 30.70 -3.88 12.37
CA SER A 790 31.59 -4.82 11.69
C SER A 790 32.92 -4.17 11.29
N MET A 791 32.92 -2.94 10.81
CA MET A 791 34.14 -2.21 10.50
C MET A 791 34.98 -1.93 11.74
N ASN A 792 34.35 -1.55 12.86
CA ASN A 792 35.05 -1.34 14.12
C ASN A 792 35.60 -2.64 14.66
N TRP A 793 34.86 -3.75 14.58
CA TRP A 793 35.32 -5.07 14.93
C TRP A 793 36.62 -5.46 14.17
N ASN A 794 36.62 -5.31 12.84
CA ASN A 794 37.76 -5.58 12.00
C ASN A 794 38.98 -4.73 12.43
N ARG A 795 38.79 -3.43 12.68
CA ARG A 795 39.85 -2.52 13.16
C ARG A 795 40.42 -2.98 14.52
N CYS A 796 39.56 -3.36 15.47
CA CYS A 796 39.98 -3.86 16.77
C CYS A 796 40.77 -5.16 16.62
N ARG A 797 40.33 -6.09 15.73
CA ARG A 797 41.07 -7.31 15.44
C ARG A 797 42.42 -7.02 14.81
N ASP A 798 42.50 -6.09 13.87
CA ASP A 798 43.77 -5.70 13.23
C ASP A 798 44.73 -5.05 14.21
N MET A 799 44.25 -4.32 15.24
CA MET A 799 45.07 -3.66 16.27
C MET A 799 45.50 -4.57 17.40
N TYR A 800 44.67 -5.53 17.80
CA TYR A 800 44.84 -6.29 19.03
C TYR A 800 44.91 -7.83 18.82
N GLY A 801 44.83 -8.29 17.57
CA GLY A 801 44.88 -9.67 17.19
C GLY A 801 43.64 -10.47 17.64
N ASP A 802 43.76 -11.80 17.68
CA ASP A 802 42.62 -12.71 17.94
C ASP A 802 42.09 -12.68 19.40
N LYS A 803 42.51 -11.72 20.20
CA LYS A 803 41.94 -11.48 21.54
C LYS A 803 40.57 -10.79 21.51
N TYR A 804 40.06 -10.44 20.30
CA TYR A 804 38.77 -9.81 20.10
C TYR A 804 37.85 -10.68 19.24
#